data_0b1052be5480e8d3709f9f8736d487a9
#
_entry.id   0b1052be5480e8d3709f9f8736d487a9
#
_cell.length_a   1.000
_cell.length_b   1.000
_cell.length_c   1.000
_cell.angle_alpha   90.00
_cell.angle_beta   90.00
_cell.angle_gamma   90.00
#
_symmetry.space_group_name_H-M   'P 1'
#
loop_
_entity.id
_entity.type
_entity.pdbx_description
1 polymer ?
#
loop_
_entity_poly.entity_id
_entity_poly.type
_entity_poly.pdbx_seq_one_letter_code
_entity_poly.pdbx_strand_id
1 'polypeptide(L)'
;MFLLGIEKYRVHEVAKDFGLPTKTITEILTKYAETPKNHMQALTDQELSLIFEYLTQHNPVSSIQVIFADTYKEEPAKEPATKKPEPAGKAAAPAQGQQVRQSVPAQSAQSSQGGRQQPQQQNAASKPAAQQPVSRVPQRKIVDTRKGGDVNLAKYDERLEDLGGERGARMQRQQRSGKEKIRTNNQRRGGMTFSNKRKQDEAERMRRLQLEIAKKAPVKVMIPDEISVGELASRMKKTGAEVVKCLMKNGIMASLSQIIDFDTAAIIAEEMGCKVEKEVVVTIEERLIDDHEDKAEDLVPRAPVVVVMGHVDHGKTSLLDTIRHTSVAAGEAGGITQHIGAYQVQVNGKPITFLDTPGHEAFTSMRARGAMITDIAILVVAADDGIMPQTVESINHAKAAGIPIIVAINKIDRENANPDRVLQQLTEYGLVPEDWGGDTICCRISAKQKIGIENLLEMVTLTAEMAELKANPNRAASGTVIEARLDKGRGPVATLLVQNGTLKQGDIIIAGTAVGRVRTMMDYKGARLTQAGPSVPVEIAGLSEAPSAGSPFFAVADERMARELVEQRKAEEKAKAAAPVQKVSLENLFDQIQAGERKELALIVKADVQGSVEAVKASLEKLSNDEVTVRVIHGGVGAINESDVMLAASSGAIIVGFNVRPDAAARDGAVRQNVDMRMYRVIYDCIDEIEAAMKGMLAPKYREVVLGHAEVRQTYKVSSVGTVAGCYVQDGKIVRSCSVRVVRDGIVIHEGSLASLKRFKDDAREVAENYECGLTVEKFNDIKEGDIIEAFTMEEIPR
;
A
#
# COMPACT_ATOMS: atom_id res chain seq x y z
N MET A 1 -3.62 11.42 -31.61
CA MET A 1 -5.06 11.44 -31.91
C MET A 1 -5.66 10.32 -31.04
N PHE A 2 -5.97 10.64 -29.79
CA PHE A 2 -6.43 9.68 -28.79
C PHE A 2 -7.93 9.48 -28.96
N LEU A 3 -8.35 8.28 -29.32
CA LEU A 3 -9.73 7.82 -29.25
C LEU A 3 -10.00 7.39 -27.79
N LEU A 4 -10.47 8.33 -26.98
CA LEU A 4 -11.12 8.04 -25.70
C LEU A 4 -12.41 7.28 -25.99
N GLY A 5 -12.60 6.13 -25.33
CA GLY A 5 -13.83 5.37 -25.38
C GLY A 5 -15.01 6.27 -24.95
N ILE A 6 -16.00 6.41 -25.84
CA ILE A 6 -17.14 7.28 -25.66
C ILE A 6 -18.06 6.65 -24.62
N GLU A 7 -17.96 7.06 -23.37
CA GLU A 7 -19.05 6.90 -22.40
C GLU A 7 -20.20 7.77 -22.87
N LYS A 8 -21.32 7.16 -23.23
CA LYS A 8 -22.53 7.88 -23.68
C LYS A 8 -23.19 8.55 -22.48
N TYR A 9 -22.94 9.83 -22.28
CA TYR A 9 -23.60 10.62 -21.24
C TYR A 9 -25.13 10.70 -21.43
N ARG A 10 -25.85 10.60 -20.30
CA ARG A 10 -27.31 10.69 -20.29
C ARG A 10 -27.75 12.06 -19.81
N VAL A 11 -28.96 12.49 -20.18
CA VAL A 11 -29.50 13.80 -19.83
C VAL A 11 -29.43 14.09 -18.31
N HIS A 12 -29.68 13.10 -17.46
CA HIS A 12 -29.67 13.27 -16.00
C HIS A 12 -28.25 13.31 -15.44
N GLU A 13 -27.28 12.63 -16.05
CA GLU A 13 -25.86 12.66 -15.64
C GLU A 13 -25.26 14.04 -15.91
N VAL A 14 -25.50 14.58 -17.11
CA VAL A 14 -25.08 15.94 -17.45
C VAL A 14 -25.72 16.97 -16.52
N ALA A 15 -27.01 16.82 -16.19
CA ALA A 15 -27.68 17.71 -15.24
C ALA A 15 -27.06 17.65 -13.84
N LYS A 16 -26.67 16.46 -13.38
CA LYS A 16 -26.01 16.26 -12.08
C LYS A 16 -24.62 16.85 -12.04
N ASP A 17 -23.83 16.64 -13.09
CA ASP A 17 -22.44 17.12 -13.17
C ASP A 17 -22.36 18.65 -13.21
N PHE A 18 -23.37 19.30 -13.82
CA PHE A 18 -23.48 20.77 -13.82
C PHE A 18 -24.28 21.35 -12.65
N GLY A 19 -24.79 20.52 -11.74
CA GLY A 19 -25.64 20.96 -10.63
C GLY A 19 -26.93 21.64 -11.05
N LEU A 20 -27.45 21.32 -12.26
CA LEU A 20 -28.64 21.93 -12.85
C LEU A 20 -29.84 20.97 -12.80
N PRO A 21 -31.08 21.48 -12.68
CA PRO A 21 -32.26 20.63 -12.78
C PRO A 21 -32.33 19.97 -14.16
N THR A 22 -32.66 18.70 -14.23
CA THR A 22 -32.82 17.93 -15.50
C THR A 22 -33.76 18.61 -16.48
N LYS A 23 -34.72 19.37 -15.95
CA LYS A 23 -35.70 20.13 -16.74
C LYS A 23 -35.02 21.23 -17.56
N THR A 24 -33.98 21.89 -17.04
CA THR A 24 -33.23 22.92 -17.75
C THR A 24 -32.50 22.36 -18.97
N ILE A 25 -31.84 21.19 -18.82
CA ILE A 25 -31.18 20.50 -19.92
C ILE A 25 -32.17 20.06 -20.97
N THR A 26 -33.35 19.56 -20.56
CA THR A 26 -34.42 19.19 -21.46
C THR A 26 -35.01 20.39 -22.24
N GLU A 27 -35.12 21.57 -21.62
CA GLU A 27 -35.53 22.81 -22.27
C GLU A 27 -34.51 23.30 -23.30
N ILE A 28 -33.21 23.21 -22.99
CA ILE A 28 -32.12 23.54 -23.92
C ILE A 28 -32.16 22.61 -25.15
N LEU A 29 -32.31 21.31 -24.96
CA LEU A 29 -32.41 20.32 -26.04
C LEU A 29 -33.69 20.53 -26.88
N THR A 30 -34.82 20.81 -26.25
CA THR A 30 -36.09 21.10 -26.96
C THR A 30 -36.00 22.35 -27.83
N LYS A 31 -35.18 23.31 -27.45
CA LYS A 31 -35.03 24.59 -28.17
C LYS A 31 -34.05 24.54 -29.32
N TYR A 32 -32.99 23.73 -29.23
CA TYR A 32 -31.85 23.72 -30.17
C TYR A 32 -31.59 22.39 -30.85
N ALA A 33 -32.20 21.27 -30.37
CA ALA A 33 -32.03 19.91 -30.92
C ALA A 33 -33.38 19.17 -30.88
N GLU A 34 -33.37 17.85 -30.93
CA GLU A 34 -34.57 17.04 -30.77
C GLU A 34 -34.99 16.90 -29.31
N THR A 35 -36.30 16.98 -29.03
CA THR A 35 -36.85 16.81 -27.69
C THR A 35 -36.54 15.40 -27.17
N PRO A 36 -35.81 15.26 -26.06
CA PRO A 36 -35.47 13.95 -25.54
C PRO A 36 -36.74 13.22 -25.06
N LYS A 37 -36.87 11.96 -25.48
CA LYS A 37 -38.03 11.11 -25.13
C LYS A 37 -38.09 10.76 -23.65
N ASN A 38 -36.92 10.77 -22.97
CA ASN A 38 -36.83 10.43 -21.56
C ASN A 38 -35.53 11.05 -20.98
N HIS A 39 -35.50 11.37 -19.67
CA HIS A 39 -34.34 11.85 -18.93
C HIS A 39 -33.16 10.86 -18.88
N MET A 40 -33.40 9.58 -19.20
CA MET A 40 -32.39 8.52 -19.29
C MET A 40 -31.86 8.33 -20.72
N GLN A 41 -32.25 9.16 -21.67
CA GLN A 41 -31.77 9.08 -23.04
C GLN A 41 -30.28 9.44 -23.10
N ALA A 42 -29.49 8.60 -23.81
CA ALA A 42 -28.11 8.90 -24.07
C ALA A 42 -28.03 10.05 -25.10
N LEU A 43 -27.21 11.03 -24.77
CA LEU A 43 -26.94 12.18 -25.64
C LEU A 43 -25.97 11.81 -26.74
N THR A 44 -26.13 12.42 -27.90
CA THR A 44 -25.15 12.38 -28.99
C THR A 44 -24.07 13.46 -28.74
N ASP A 45 -22.89 13.29 -29.33
CA ASP A 45 -21.81 14.28 -29.23
C ASP A 45 -22.21 15.68 -29.70
N GLN A 46 -23.11 15.77 -30.63
CA GLN A 46 -23.67 17.05 -31.13
C GLN A 46 -24.58 17.70 -30.09
N GLU A 47 -25.44 16.93 -29.45
CA GLU A 47 -26.34 17.41 -28.40
C GLU A 47 -25.54 17.84 -27.16
N LEU A 48 -24.49 17.10 -26.81
CA LEU A 48 -23.54 17.47 -25.73
C LEU A 48 -22.84 18.79 -26.04
N SER A 49 -22.30 18.96 -27.25
CA SER A 49 -21.67 20.20 -27.68
C SER A 49 -22.61 21.40 -27.62
N LEU A 50 -23.88 21.25 -28.00
CA LEU A 50 -24.88 22.29 -27.90
C LEU A 50 -25.19 22.69 -26.45
N ILE A 51 -25.26 21.71 -25.55
CA ILE A 51 -25.47 21.99 -24.11
C ILE A 51 -24.27 22.77 -23.54
N PHE A 52 -23.04 22.34 -23.84
CA PHE A 52 -21.82 23.02 -23.41
C PHE A 52 -21.74 24.46 -23.95
N GLU A 53 -22.03 24.65 -25.24
CA GLU A 53 -22.00 25.98 -25.85
C GLU A 53 -23.06 26.91 -25.23
N TYR A 54 -24.25 26.41 -24.99
CA TYR A 54 -25.33 27.19 -24.32
C TYR A 54 -24.95 27.57 -22.90
N LEU A 55 -24.40 26.64 -22.11
CA LEU A 55 -24.01 26.89 -20.72
C LEU A 55 -22.86 27.88 -20.62
N THR A 56 -21.85 27.76 -21.51
CA THR A 56 -20.71 28.70 -21.55
C THR A 56 -21.14 30.12 -21.97
N GLN A 57 -22.09 30.26 -22.90
CA GLN A 57 -22.59 31.57 -23.33
C GLN A 57 -23.45 32.25 -22.25
N HIS A 58 -24.20 31.50 -21.44
CA HIS A 58 -25.12 32.05 -20.45
C HIS A 58 -24.52 32.19 -19.04
N ASN A 59 -23.35 31.58 -18.79
CA ASN A 59 -22.58 31.71 -17.53
C ASN A 59 -21.16 32.24 -17.80
N PRO A 60 -21.01 33.51 -18.25
CA PRO A 60 -19.69 34.06 -18.51
C PRO A 60 -18.91 34.23 -17.21
N VAL A 61 -17.76 33.57 -17.10
CA VAL A 61 -16.84 33.69 -15.95
C VAL A 61 -15.84 34.80 -16.25
N SER A 62 -15.64 35.71 -15.30
CA SER A 62 -14.79 36.88 -15.46
C SER A 62 -13.30 36.59 -15.67
N SER A 63 -12.84 35.42 -15.29
CA SER A 63 -11.46 34.92 -15.50
C SER A 63 -11.40 33.43 -15.44
N ILE A 64 -10.57 32.81 -16.29
CA ILE A 64 -10.33 31.36 -16.33
C ILE A 64 -9.73 30.82 -15.01
N GLN A 65 -9.04 31.65 -14.27
CA GLN A 65 -8.44 31.32 -12.97
C GLN A 65 -9.49 31.03 -11.90
N VAL A 66 -10.70 31.58 -12.01
CA VAL A 66 -11.81 31.32 -11.08
C VAL A 66 -12.33 29.88 -11.23
N ILE A 67 -12.22 29.30 -12.43
CA ILE A 67 -12.68 27.92 -12.69
C ILE A 67 -11.73 26.88 -12.05
N PHE A 68 -10.45 27.22 -11.90
CA PHE A 68 -9.42 26.32 -11.36
C PHE A 68 -9.06 26.63 -9.88
N ALA A 69 -9.66 27.62 -9.26
CA ALA A 69 -9.36 28.03 -7.88
C ALA A 69 -9.64 26.93 -6.85
N ASP A 70 -10.57 26.00 -7.13
CA ASP A 70 -10.96 24.94 -6.21
C ASP A 70 -10.31 23.56 -6.51
N THR A 71 -9.57 23.41 -7.63
CA THR A 71 -9.09 22.10 -8.07
C THR A 71 -7.62 21.97 -8.39
N TYR A 72 -6.84 23.05 -8.48
CA TYR A 72 -5.39 22.96 -8.77
C TYR A 72 -4.57 23.96 -7.95
N LYS A 73 -3.68 23.45 -7.09
CA LYS A 73 -2.52 24.21 -6.61
C LYS A 73 -1.54 24.33 -7.77
N GLU A 74 -1.26 25.54 -8.23
CA GLU A 74 -0.30 25.80 -9.30
C GLU A 74 1.11 25.30 -8.93
N GLU A 75 1.72 24.48 -9.79
CA GLU A 75 3.16 24.37 -9.91
C GLU A 75 3.70 25.63 -10.57
N PRO A 76 4.78 26.24 -10.08
CA PRO A 76 5.31 27.47 -10.67
C PRO A 76 5.87 27.20 -12.07
N ALA A 77 5.36 27.96 -13.01
CA ALA A 77 5.73 27.95 -14.41
C ALA A 77 7.22 28.24 -14.62
N LYS A 78 7.92 27.35 -15.33
CA LYS A 78 9.25 27.58 -15.90
C LYS A 78 9.15 28.65 -16.97
N GLU A 79 9.80 29.77 -16.76
CA GLU A 79 9.99 30.81 -17.79
C GLU A 79 10.86 30.30 -18.95
N PRO A 80 10.60 30.72 -20.20
CA PRO A 80 11.36 30.28 -21.37
C PRO A 80 12.70 30.99 -21.52
N ALA A 81 13.73 30.19 -21.76
CA ALA A 81 15.10 30.61 -22.03
C ALA A 81 15.21 31.59 -23.20
N THR A 82 15.79 32.77 -22.95
CA THR A 82 16.31 33.66 -23.98
C THR A 82 17.79 33.42 -24.20
N LYS A 83 18.14 33.46 -25.49
CA LYS A 83 19.42 33.16 -26.14
C LYS A 83 20.58 34.03 -25.66
N LYS A 84 21.77 33.42 -25.70
CA LYS A 84 23.15 33.87 -25.59
C LYS A 84 23.43 35.16 -26.38
N PRO A 85 24.57 35.89 -26.05
CA PRO A 85 25.76 35.61 -26.83
C PRO A 85 27.08 35.48 -25.98
N GLU A 86 27.99 34.68 -26.54
CA GLU A 86 29.43 34.65 -26.24
C GLU A 86 30.12 35.96 -26.64
N PRO A 87 31.34 36.33 -26.13
CA PRO A 87 32.55 35.68 -26.61
C PRO A 87 33.80 35.62 -25.67
N ALA A 88 34.61 34.62 -25.97
CA ALA A 88 36.06 34.56 -26.12
C ALA A 88 37.04 35.12 -25.04
N GLY A 89 38.02 34.28 -24.72
CA GLY A 89 39.36 34.73 -24.38
C GLY A 89 40.17 33.94 -23.37
N LYS A 90 40.81 32.91 -23.81
CA LYS A 90 42.26 32.54 -23.69
C LYS A 90 42.98 32.47 -22.34
N ALA A 91 43.53 31.28 -22.10
CA ALA A 91 44.90 30.88 -21.81
C ALA A 91 45.30 30.92 -20.31
N ALA A 92 46.00 30.04 -19.70
CA ALA A 92 47.06 29.09 -20.04
C ALA A 92 47.29 28.19 -18.79
N ALA A 93 47.66 26.95 -19.04
CA ALA A 93 48.42 26.10 -18.13
C ALA A 93 49.90 26.62 -18.00
N PRO A 94 50.83 26.13 -17.18
CA PRO A 94 51.05 24.69 -16.95
C PRO A 94 51.67 24.30 -15.53
N ALA A 95 51.64 22.98 -15.30
CA ALA A 95 52.77 22.06 -15.02
C ALA A 95 53.31 21.81 -13.61
N GLN A 96 53.49 20.54 -13.39
CA GLN A 96 54.52 19.79 -12.66
C GLN A 96 54.51 19.83 -11.11
N GLY A 97 54.71 18.78 -10.40
CA GLY A 97 55.21 17.44 -10.72
C GLY A 97 55.55 16.73 -9.39
N GLN A 98 55.89 15.45 -9.55
CA GLN A 98 56.62 14.52 -8.65
C GLN A 98 55.79 13.80 -7.60
N GLN A 99 55.46 12.50 -7.79
CA GLN A 99 56.25 11.27 -7.57
C GLN A 99 57.07 11.24 -6.28
N VAL A 100 56.70 10.36 -5.38
CA VAL A 100 57.61 9.41 -4.74
C VAL A 100 56.89 8.09 -4.37
N ARG A 101 57.58 7.03 -4.78
CA ARG A 101 57.34 5.60 -4.57
C ARG A 101 57.79 5.14 -3.19
N GLN A 102 57.41 3.89 -2.96
CA GLN A 102 58.03 2.80 -2.13
C GLN A 102 57.31 2.52 -0.85
N SER A 103 57.11 1.32 -0.40
CA SER A 103 57.49 -0.05 -0.80
C SER A 103 56.85 -1.01 0.18
N VAL A 104 56.52 -2.21 -0.29
CA VAL A 104 56.18 -3.41 0.49
C VAL A 104 57.44 -3.93 1.15
N PRO A 105 57.43 -4.68 2.29
CA PRO A 105 57.58 -6.11 2.10
C PRO A 105 56.70 -7.01 2.98
N ALA A 106 56.56 -8.21 2.44
CA ALA A 106 56.04 -9.43 3.05
C ALA A 106 57.12 -10.18 3.87
N GLN A 107 56.66 -11.06 4.71
CA GLN A 107 57.24 -12.35 5.15
C GLN A 107 56.69 -12.69 6.55
N SER A 108 56.44 -13.83 7.02
CA SER A 108 56.42 -15.25 6.60
C SER A 108 56.06 -16.08 7.83
N ALA A 109 55.24 -17.06 7.64
CA ALA A 109 55.30 -18.46 8.03
C ALA A 109 55.87 -18.93 9.39
N GLN A 110 55.16 -19.82 9.97
CA GLN A 110 55.47 -21.21 10.50
C GLN A 110 54.67 -21.52 11.75
N SER A 111 53.74 -22.45 11.73
CA SER A 111 53.83 -23.94 11.90
C SER A 111 54.11 -24.39 13.35
N SER A 112 53.22 -25.24 13.87
CA SER A 112 53.41 -26.54 14.56
C SER A 112 52.13 -26.94 15.28
N GLN A 113 51.45 -27.97 14.89
CA GLN A 113 51.56 -29.41 15.19
C GLN A 113 51.28 -29.81 16.63
N GLY A 114 50.40 -30.76 16.78
CA GLY A 114 50.33 -31.78 17.82
C GLY A 114 49.05 -31.67 18.66
N GLY A 115 48.21 -32.67 18.84
CA GLY A 115 48.19 -34.06 18.67
C GLY A 115 46.94 -34.62 19.36
N ARG A 116 46.27 -35.54 18.73
CA ARG A 116 45.61 -36.79 19.17
C ARG A 116 45.39 -36.98 20.70
N GLN A 117 44.12 -37.33 21.06
CA GLN A 117 43.84 -38.70 21.57
C GLN A 117 42.35 -38.85 21.95
N GLN A 118 41.67 -39.80 21.31
CA GLN A 118 40.59 -40.58 21.90
C GLN A 118 41.24 -41.67 22.81
N PRO A 119 40.54 -42.25 23.76
CA PRO A 119 39.80 -43.47 23.49
C PRO A 119 38.51 -43.72 24.35
N GLN A 120 37.60 -44.45 23.72
CA GLN A 120 36.99 -45.75 24.08
C GLN A 120 36.35 -46.02 25.45
N GLN A 121 35.04 -46.32 25.40
CA GLN A 121 34.31 -47.53 25.85
C GLN A 121 34.28 -47.87 27.37
N GLN A 122 33.11 -48.10 27.91
CA GLN A 122 32.50 -49.39 28.22
C GLN A 122 31.22 -49.32 29.10
N ASN A 123 30.15 -50.01 28.62
CA ASN A 123 29.26 -50.96 29.26
C ASN A 123 28.70 -50.66 30.68
N ALA A 124 27.48 -50.94 31.02
CA ALA A 124 26.47 -51.90 30.68
C ALA A 124 25.31 -51.82 31.67
N ALA A 125 24.16 -52.28 31.21
CA ALA A 125 23.07 -52.93 31.92
C ALA A 125 22.17 -52.10 32.87
N SER A 126 20.87 -51.94 32.65
CA SER A 126 19.79 -52.85 32.86
C SER A 126 18.41 -52.14 32.74
N LYS A 127 17.49 -52.79 32.10
CA LYS A 127 16.04 -52.47 32.08
C LYS A 127 15.37 -52.77 33.43
N PRO A 128 14.24 -52.15 33.75
CA PRO A 128 12.99 -52.74 33.32
C PRO A 128 11.88 -51.77 32.88
N ALA A 129 10.89 -52.39 32.22
CA ALA A 129 9.75 -51.89 31.54
C ALA A 129 8.75 -51.08 32.37
N ALA A 130 8.09 -50.07 31.74
CA ALA A 130 6.71 -49.72 32.04
C ALA A 130 6.08 -48.86 30.95
N GLN A 131 5.06 -49.40 30.37
CA GLN A 131 3.78 -48.80 29.93
C GLN A 131 3.77 -47.64 28.95
N GLN A 132 3.33 -47.96 27.76
CA GLN A 132 2.87 -47.05 26.70
C GLN A 132 1.52 -46.37 27.06
N PRO A 133 1.29 -45.10 26.79
CA PRO A 133 -0.04 -44.53 26.73
C PRO A 133 -0.66 -44.69 25.33
N VAL A 134 -1.84 -45.22 25.31
CA VAL A 134 -2.69 -45.48 24.14
C VAL A 134 -3.17 -44.16 23.54
N SER A 135 -2.76 -43.91 22.30
CA SER A 135 -3.29 -42.78 21.50
C SER A 135 -4.66 -43.19 20.93
N ARG A 136 -5.70 -42.49 21.32
CA ARG A 136 -7.03 -42.55 20.71
C ARG A 136 -7.11 -41.58 19.54
N VAL A 137 -6.90 -42.11 18.33
CA VAL A 137 -7.28 -41.42 17.09
C VAL A 137 -8.67 -41.93 16.68
N PRO A 138 -9.65 -41.07 16.46
CA PRO A 138 -10.95 -41.51 15.96
C PRO A 138 -10.86 -41.85 14.49
N GLN A 139 -11.14 -43.09 14.16
CA GLN A 139 -11.26 -43.59 12.80
C GLN A 139 -12.46 -42.94 12.10
N ARG A 140 -12.23 -42.33 10.94
CA ARG A 140 -13.29 -41.91 10.00
C ARG A 140 -14.04 -43.13 9.47
N LYS A 141 -15.32 -43.22 9.78
CA LYS A 141 -16.26 -44.15 9.12
C LYS A 141 -16.69 -43.53 7.79
N ILE A 142 -16.33 -44.16 6.69
CA ILE A 142 -16.88 -43.86 5.36
C ILE A 142 -18.24 -44.52 5.27
N VAL A 143 -19.28 -43.74 5.07
CA VAL A 143 -20.66 -44.23 4.83
C VAL A 143 -20.90 -44.19 3.34
N ASP A 144 -21.13 -45.38 2.74
CA ASP A 144 -21.46 -45.53 1.31
C ASP A 144 -22.97 -45.29 1.12
N THR A 145 -23.32 -44.20 0.44
CA THR A 145 -24.69 -43.74 0.22
C THR A 145 -25.40 -44.39 -0.98
N ARG A 146 -24.92 -45.53 -1.53
CA ARG A 146 -25.44 -46.15 -2.74
C ARG A 146 -26.40 -47.32 -2.53
N LYS A 147 -26.80 -47.61 -1.28
CA LYS A 147 -27.87 -48.60 -1.03
C LYS A 147 -28.97 -47.95 -0.21
N GLY A 148 -30.14 -47.80 -0.88
CA GLY A 148 -31.39 -47.37 -0.25
C GLY A 148 -31.78 -48.34 0.86
N GLY A 149 -31.91 -47.84 2.08
CA GLY A 149 -32.44 -48.49 3.22
C GLY A 149 -33.04 -47.44 4.15
N ASP A 150 -34.25 -47.62 4.59
CA ASP A 150 -35.08 -46.70 5.36
C ASP A 150 -34.31 -46.02 6.49
N VAL A 151 -34.32 -44.69 6.47
CA VAL A 151 -33.82 -43.84 7.53
C VAL A 151 -34.84 -43.76 8.65
N ASN A 152 -34.55 -44.36 9.79
CA ASN A 152 -35.40 -44.32 10.98
C ASN A 152 -35.33 -42.94 11.61
N LEU A 153 -36.32 -42.08 11.36
CA LEU A 153 -36.43 -40.70 11.83
C LEU A 153 -36.65 -40.57 13.35
N ALA A 154 -36.97 -41.65 14.05
CA ALA A 154 -37.23 -41.62 15.49
C ALA A 154 -35.97 -41.31 16.35
N LYS A 155 -34.78 -41.32 15.77
CA LYS A 155 -33.53 -41.07 16.47
C LYS A 155 -33.06 -39.62 16.47
N TYR A 156 -33.77 -38.75 15.71
CA TYR A 156 -33.46 -37.34 15.61
C TYR A 156 -34.33 -36.42 16.48
N ASP A 157 -35.42 -36.93 17.02
CA ASP A 157 -36.34 -36.14 17.87
C ASP A 157 -35.86 -35.93 19.30
N GLU A 158 -34.98 -36.76 19.81
CA GLU A 158 -34.45 -36.64 21.20
C GLU A 158 -33.46 -35.46 21.41
N ARG A 159 -32.93 -34.86 20.35
CA ARG A 159 -32.00 -33.71 20.45
C ARG A 159 -32.66 -32.34 20.31
N LEU A 160 -33.93 -32.26 19.95
CA LEU A 160 -34.67 -31.01 19.82
C LEU A 160 -35.48 -30.65 21.06
N GLU A 161 -35.68 -31.62 22.00
CA GLU A 161 -36.35 -31.35 23.27
C GLU A 161 -35.45 -30.66 24.32
N ASP A 162 -34.13 -30.76 24.22
CA ASP A 162 -33.18 -30.12 25.17
C ASP A 162 -32.89 -28.64 24.87
N LEU A 163 -33.35 -28.09 23.72
CA LEU A 163 -33.16 -26.68 23.37
C LEU A 163 -34.37 -25.78 23.63
N GLY A 164 -35.45 -26.34 24.12
CA GLY A 164 -36.67 -25.63 24.47
C GLY A 164 -36.74 -25.32 25.96
N GLY A 165 -35.91 -24.40 26.44
CA GLY A 165 -35.96 -23.94 27.83
C GLY A 165 -37.34 -23.45 28.27
N GLU A 166 -37.77 -23.90 29.44
CA GLU A 166 -38.77 -23.48 30.42
C GLU A 166 -39.97 -22.56 30.05
N ARG A 167 -40.06 -22.03 28.84
CA ARG A 167 -41.22 -21.20 28.42
C ARG A 167 -42.38 -21.99 27.79
N GLY A 168 -42.20 -23.22 27.37
CA GLY A 168 -43.24 -24.05 26.75
C GLY A 168 -44.16 -24.76 27.79
N ALA A 169 -43.68 -25.01 29.01
CA ALA A 169 -44.38 -25.80 30.02
C ALA A 169 -45.54 -25.06 30.72
N ARG A 170 -45.63 -23.73 30.57
CA ARG A 170 -46.68 -22.93 31.21
C ARG A 170 -47.98 -22.79 30.38
N MET A 171 -47.91 -22.98 29.06
CA MET A 171 -49.09 -22.87 28.21
C MET A 171 -49.87 -24.19 28.01
N GLN A 172 -49.28 -25.35 28.27
CA GLN A 172 -49.96 -26.64 28.17
C GLN A 172 -50.72 -27.05 29.43
N ARG A 173 -50.48 -26.40 30.55
CA ARG A 173 -51.23 -26.67 31.82
C ARG A 173 -52.57 -25.93 31.93
N GLN A 174 -52.84 -24.96 31.05
CA GLN A 174 -54.14 -24.25 31.03
C GLN A 174 -55.22 -24.84 30.12
N GLN A 175 -54.89 -25.85 29.29
CA GLN A 175 -55.86 -26.47 28.40
C GLN A 175 -56.40 -27.83 28.84
N ARG A 176 -56.04 -28.34 30.06
CA ARG A 176 -56.52 -29.65 30.53
C ARG A 176 -57.47 -29.59 31.76
N SER A 177 -58.01 -28.44 32.09
CA SER A 177 -59.03 -28.38 33.15
C SER A 177 -60.34 -27.73 32.68
N GLY A 178 -61.02 -28.42 31.75
CA GLY A 178 -62.27 -27.89 31.22
C GLY A 178 -63.14 -28.87 30.50
N LYS A 179 -63.19 -30.12 31.02
CA LYS A 179 -64.26 -31.05 30.64
C LYS A 179 -64.73 -31.77 31.89
N GLU A 180 -65.81 -31.26 32.45
CA GLU A 180 -66.86 -32.07 33.07
C GLU A 180 -67.94 -31.16 33.66
N LYS A 181 -69.12 -31.50 33.20
CA LYS A 181 -70.46 -31.48 33.76
C LYS A 181 -71.43 -30.44 33.29
N ILE A 182 -72.09 -30.85 32.26
CA ILE A 182 -73.51 -30.44 32.03
C ILE A 182 -74.34 -30.95 33.17
N ARG A 183 -75.00 -30.06 33.91
CA ARG A 183 -76.22 -30.31 34.62
C ARG A 183 -77.15 -29.09 34.55
N THR A 184 -78.22 -29.28 33.89
CA THR A 184 -79.46 -28.54 33.94
C THR A 184 -79.87 -28.16 35.31
N ASN A 185 -80.14 -26.93 35.62
CA ASN A 185 -81.34 -26.58 36.34
C ASN A 185 -81.87 -25.18 36.06
N ASN A 186 -83.13 -25.15 35.86
CA ASN A 186 -84.01 -24.10 35.50
C ASN A 186 -84.33 -23.23 36.74
N GLN A 187 -84.68 -21.97 36.49
CA GLN A 187 -85.44 -21.00 37.23
C GLN A 187 -84.71 -19.87 37.98
N ARG A 188 -85.03 -18.74 37.57
CA ARG A 188 -85.64 -17.51 38.10
C ARG A 188 -84.93 -16.22 37.78
N ARG A 189 -85.58 -15.45 36.96
CA ARG A 189 -85.99 -14.04 37.13
C ARG A 189 -84.93 -13.02 37.63
N GLY A 190 -84.70 -12.00 36.72
CA GLY A 190 -84.54 -10.66 37.22
C GLY A 190 -83.63 -9.79 36.27
N GLY A 191 -84.24 -8.98 35.47
CA GLY A 191 -83.87 -7.77 34.82
C GLY A 191 -82.39 -7.25 34.89
N MET A 192 -81.94 -6.75 33.78
CA MET A 192 -80.76 -6.02 33.47
C MET A 192 -79.74 -6.73 32.52
N THR A 193 -80.14 -6.93 31.28
CA THR A 193 -79.20 -7.46 30.28
C THR A 193 -79.25 -6.76 28.92
N PHE A 194 -79.99 -5.65 28.78
CA PHE A 194 -80.03 -4.91 27.54
C PHE A 194 -78.92 -3.85 27.35
N SER A 195 -78.26 -3.44 28.45
CA SER A 195 -77.18 -2.43 28.40
C SER A 195 -75.81 -3.03 27.99
N ASN A 196 -75.48 -4.25 28.39
CA ASN A 196 -74.18 -4.84 28.13
C ASN A 196 -74.02 -5.37 26.67
N LYS A 197 -75.14 -5.79 26.04
CA LYS A 197 -75.14 -6.26 24.67
C LYS A 197 -74.92 -5.09 23.69
N ARG A 198 -75.57 -3.94 23.92
CA ARG A 198 -75.31 -2.73 23.13
C ARG A 198 -73.87 -2.21 23.25
N LYS A 199 -73.26 -2.25 24.46
CA LYS A 199 -71.88 -1.84 24.67
C LYS A 199 -70.88 -2.83 24.03
N GLN A 200 -71.20 -4.14 23.98
CA GLN A 200 -70.41 -5.11 23.27
C GLN A 200 -70.53 -4.98 21.75
N ASP A 201 -71.71 -4.74 21.22
CA ASP A 201 -71.93 -4.51 19.79
C ASP A 201 -71.35 -3.20 19.32
N GLU A 202 -71.32 -2.14 20.16
CA GLU A 202 -70.61 -0.90 19.90
C GLU A 202 -69.09 -1.06 19.95
N ALA A 203 -68.56 -1.80 20.90
CA ALA A 203 -67.14 -2.10 21.03
C ALA A 203 -66.66 -2.98 19.85
N GLU A 204 -67.51 -3.91 19.38
CA GLU A 204 -67.18 -4.74 18.19
C GLU A 204 -67.28 -3.94 16.90
N ARG A 205 -68.21 -3.00 16.77
CA ARG A 205 -68.28 -2.05 15.66
C ARG A 205 -67.07 -1.09 15.65
N MET A 206 -66.70 -0.54 16.81
CA MET A 206 -65.50 0.30 16.91
C MET A 206 -64.22 -0.47 16.56
N ARG A 207 -64.16 -1.72 16.98
CA ARG A 207 -63.04 -2.59 16.66
C ARG A 207 -62.98 -2.96 15.17
N ARG A 208 -64.13 -3.15 14.51
CA ARG A 208 -64.20 -3.32 13.05
C ARG A 208 -63.84 -2.04 12.27
N LEU A 209 -64.35 -0.89 12.76
CA LEU A 209 -63.99 0.42 12.21
C LEU A 209 -62.48 0.72 12.37
N GLN A 210 -61.91 0.43 13.54
CA GLN A 210 -60.48 0.57 13.77
C GLN A 210 -59.66 -0.35 12.88
N LEU A 211 -60.13 -1.58 12.66
CA LEU A 211 -59.50 -2.54 11.72
C LEU A 211 -59.65 -2.11 10.25
N GLU A 212 -60.77 -1.47 9.86
CA GLU A 212 -60.92 -0.92 8.52
C GLU A 212 -60.10 0.35 8.30
N ILE A 213 -59.98 1.24 9.29
CA ILE A 213 -59.09 2.42 9.29
C ILE A 213 -57.64 1.97 9.22
N ALA A 214 -57.23 0.96 10.02
CA ALA A 214 -55.89 0.39 9.98
C ALA A 214 -55.56 -0.30 8.63
N LYS A 215 -56.57 -0.89 7.96
CA LYS A 215 -56.39 -1.47 6.59
C LYS A 215 -56.33 -0.38 5.50
N LYS A 216 -56.85 0.79 5.75
CA LYS A 216 -56.85 1.92 4.77
C LYS A 216 -55.71 2.92 5.06
N ALA A 217 -55.02 2.81 6.18
CA ALA A 217 -53.84 3.63 6.45
C ALA A 217 -52.73 3.29 5.43
N PRO A 218 -52.10 4.30 4.81
CA PRO A 218 -50.97 4.06 3.90
C PRO A 218 -49.85 3.34 4.67
N VAL A 219 -49.34 2.26 4.07
CA VAL A 219 -48.23 1.47 4.65
C VAL A 219 -46.99 2.36 4.62
N LYS A 220 -46.40 2.57 5.77
CA LYS A 220 -45.08 3.21 5.86
C LYS A 220 -44.04 2.20 5.42
N VAL A 221 -43.23 2.55 4.44
CA VAL A 221 -42.16 1.72 3.89
C VAL A 221 -40.83 2.44 4.08
N MET A 222 -39.93 1.80 4.79
CA MET A 222 -38.55 2.26 4.90
C MET A 222 -37.75 1.71 3.73
N ILE A 223 -37.05 2.57 2.99
CA ILE A 223 -36.32 2.23 1.79
C ILE A 223 -34.85 2.64 1.99
N PRO A 224 -33.87 1.72 1.88
CA PRO A 224 -32.45 2.04 1.86
C PRO A 224 -32.04 2.72 0.54
N ASP A 225 -30.82 3.19 0.43
CA ASP A 225 -30.30 3.84 -0.77
C ASP A 225 -30.35 2.94 -2.01
N GLU A 226 -30.19 1.64 -1.85
CA GLU A 226 -30.35 0.62 -2.89
C GLU A 226 -31.23 -0.53 -2.39
N ILE A 227 -32.22 -0.95 -3.18
CA ILE A 227 -33.14 -2.04 -2.81
C ILE A 227 -33.45 -2.91 -4.02
N SER A 228 -33.57 -4.24 -3.81
CA SER A 228 -34.06 -5.12 -4.87
C SER A 228 -35.58 -4.97 -5.06
N VAL A 229 -36.03 -5.09 -6.31
CA VAL A 229 -37.49 -5.00 -6.67
C VAL A 229 -38.32 -6.01 -5.87
N GLY A 230 -37.78 -7.21 -5.60
CA GLY A 230 -38.47 -8.23 -4.83
C GLY A 230 -38.60 -7.86 -3.34
N GLU A 231 -37.59 -7.25 -2.76
CA GLU A 231 -37.60 -6.78 -1.38
C GLU A 231 -38.53 -5.56 -1.21
N LEU A 232 -38.46 -4.58 -2.13
CA LEU A 232 -39.39 -3.46 -2.17
C LEU A 232 -40.86 -3.95 -2.20
N ALA A 233 -41.19 -4.94 -3.04
CA ALA A 233 -42.50 -5.53 -3.10
C ALA A 233 -42.93 -6.15 -1.75
N SER A 234 -42.01 -6.85 -1.07
CA SER A 234 -42.24 -7.45 0.24
C SER A 234 -42.48 -6.41 1.32
N ARG A 235 -41.68 -5.31 1.35
CA ARG A 235 -41.81 -4.19 2.29
C ARG A 235 -43.11 -3.42 2.08
N MET A 236 -43.57 -3.24 0.83
CA MET A 236 -44.85 -2.65 0.47
C MET A 236 -46.04 -3.59 0.69
N LYS A 237 -45.80 -4.87 1.02
CA LYS A 237 -46.83 -5.92 1.10
C LYS A 237 -47.65 -6.07 -0.19
N LYS A 238 -46.99 -5.91 -1.33
CA LYS A 238 -47.52 -6.03 -2.68
C LYS A 238 -46.87 -7.21 -3.41
N THR A 239 -47.45 -7.62 -4.52
CA THR A 239 -46.84 -8.69 -5.32
C THR A 239 -45.74 -8.11 -6.19
N GLY A 240 -44.60 -8.87 -6.35
CA GLY A 240 -43.52 -8.42 -7.22
C GLY A 240 -43.93 -8.11 -8.65
N ALA A 241 -44.96 -8.83 -9.17
CA ALA A 241 -45.51 -8.56 -10.50
C ALA A 241 -46.22 -7.20 -10.63
N GLU A 242 -46.83 -6.69 -9.55
CA GLU A 242 -47.43 -5.35 -9.53
C GLU A 242 -46.36 -4.27 -9.56
N VAL A 243 -45.25 -4.47 -8.81
CA VAL A 243 -44.10 -3.53 -8.74
C VAL A 243 -43.41 -3.48 -10.11
N VAL A 244 -43.09 -4.64 -10.70
CA VAL A 244 -42.52 -4.72 -12.07
C VAL A 244 -43.40 -4.05 -13.09
N LYS A 245 -44.75 -4.23 -13.01
CA LYS A 245 -45.71 -3.58 -13.92
C LYS A 245 -45.72 -2.05 -13.74
N CYS A 246 -45.56 -1.55 -12.51
CA CYS A 246 -45.47 -0.12 -12.21
C CYS A 246 -44.13 0.44 -12.75
N LEU A 247 -42.99 -0.28 -12.56
CA LEU A 247 -41.70 0.02 -13.16
C LEU A 247 -41.76 0.13 -14.69
N MET A 248 -42.42 -0.85 -15.35
CA MET A 248 -42.63 -0.83 -16.81
C MET A 248 -43.44 0.35 -17.29
N LYS A 249 -44.48 0.79 -16.54
CA LYS A 249 -45.25 1.99 -16.89
C LYS A 249 -44.39 3.25 -16.84
N ASN A 250 -43.42 3.31 -15.91
CA ASN A 250 -42.50 4.42 -15.77
C ASN A 250 -41.27 4.29 -16.69
N GLY A 251 -41.26 3.31 -17.60
CA GLY A 251 -40.23 3.14 -18.62
C GLY A 251 -39.01 2.35 -18.15
N ILE A 252 -39.04 1.79 -16.95
CA ILE A 252 -37.90 1.04 -16.36
C ILE A 252 -38.19 -0.45 -16.51
N MET A 253 -37.35 -1.16 -17.27
CA MET A 253 -37.41 -2.62 -17.38
C MET A 253 -36.50 -3.23 -16.30
N ALA A 254 -37.11 -3.71 -15.22
CA ALA A 254 -36.35 -4.34 -14.11
C ALA A 254 -36.92 -5.74 -13.83
N SER A 255 -36.00 -6.67 -13.52
CA SER A 255 -36.32 -8.01 -13.01
C SER A 255 -36.55 -7.98 -11.50
N LEU A 256 -37.14 -9.03 -10.92
CA LEU A 256 -37.35 -9.11 -9.45
C LEU A 256 -36.08 -9.09 -8.63
N SER A 257 -34.96 -9.52 -9.19
CA SER A 257 -33.65 -9.55 -8.54
C SER A 257 -32.79 -8.33 -8.83
N GLN A 258 -33.27 -7.38 -9.62
CA GLN A 258 -32.55 -6.19 -9.98
C GLN A 258 -32.62 -5.17 -8.85
N ILE A 259 -31.48 -4.53 -8.59
CA ILE A 259 -31.34 -3.46 -7.60
C ILE A 259 -31.78 -2.15 -8.25
N ILE A 260 -32.56 -1.35 -7.54
CA ILE A 260 -33.03 -0.01 -7.93
C ILE A 260 -32.62 0.98 -6.85
N ASP A 261 -32.36 2.22 -7.25
CA ASP A 261 -32.03 3.34 -6.39
C ASP A 261 -33.21 3.85 -5.56
N PHE A 262 -32.93 4.56 -4.48
CA PHE A 262 -33.93 5.11 -3.58
C PHE A 262 -34.98 5.95 -4.31
N ASP A 263 -34.55 6.84 -5.22
CA ASP A 263 -35.48 7.77 -5.90
C ASP A 263 -36.50 7.01 -6.77
N THR A 264 -36.03 6.02 -7.50
CA THR A 264 -36.90 5.13 -8.29
C THR A 264 -37.86 4.33 -7.41
N ALA A 265 -37.32 3.77 -6.32
CA ALA A 265 -38.12 3.00 -5.37
C ALA A 265 -39.16 3.87 -4.65
N ALA A 266 -38.81 5.12 -4.30
CA ALA A 266 -39.71 6.08 -3.65
C ALA A 266 -40.85 6.47 -4.55
N ILE A 267 -40.60 6.83 -5.81
CA ILE A 267 -41.62 7.19 -6.79
C ILE A 267 -42.64 6.04 -6.96
N ILE A 268 -42.17 4.81 -7.08
CA ILE A 268 -43.02 3.65 -7.24
C ILE A 268 -43.84 3.36 -5.99
N ALA A 269 -43.23 3.48 -4.80
CA ALA A 269 -43.93 3.26 -3.54
C ALA A 269 -45.00 4.31 -3.30
N GLU A 270 -44.76 5.59 -3.66
CA GLU A 270 -45.75 6.67 -3.59
C GLU A 270 -46.91 6.46 -4.61
N GLU A 271 -46.59 6.08 -5.85
CA GLU A 271 -47.63 5.73 -6.89
C GLU A 271 -48.52 4.58 -6.43
N MET A 272 -47.93 3.64 -5.67
CA MET A 272 -48.70 2.50 -5.11
C MET A 272 -49.41 2.82 -3.79
N GLY A 273 -49.35 4.09 -3.32
CA GLY A 273 -50.08 4.59 -2.15
C GLY A 273 -49.39 4.27 -0.81
N CYS A 274 -48.11 4.02 -0.78
CA CYS A 274 -47.29 3.89 0.44
C CYS A 274 -46.68 5.24 0.86
N LYS A 275 -46.41 5.43 2.13
CA LYS A 275 -45.57 6.54 2.62
C LYS A 275 -44.14 6.05 2.69
N VAL A 276 -43.23 6.78 2.05
CA VAL A 276 -41.81 6.46 2.01
C VAL A 276 -41.09 7.23 3.13
N GLU A 277 -40.25 6.52 3.84
CA GLU A 277 -39.28 7.09 4.79
C GLU A 277 -37.91 6.49 4.40
N LYS A 278 -36.88 7.33 4.29
CA LYS A 278 -35.53 6.86 4.02
C LYS A 278 -35.04 6.03 5.21
N GLU A 279 -34.65 4.80 4.97
CA GLU A 279 -34.03 3.96 6.00
C GLU A 279 -32.58 4.42 6.17
N VAL A 280 -32.28 5.07 7.29
CA VAL A 280 -30.90 5.31 7.66
C VAL A 280 -30.31 3.95 8.04
N VAL A 281 -29.60 3.32 7.13
CA VAL A 281 -28.84 2.11 7.40
C VAL A 281 -27.67 2.53 8.29
N VAL A 282 -27.87 2.46 9.61
CA VAL A 282 -26.78 2.63 10.55
C VAL A 282 -25.81 1.48 10.33
N THR A 283 -24.65 1.77 9.77
CA THR A 283 -23.62 0.76 9.49
C THR A 283 -23.17 0.10 10.80
N ILE A 284 -22.58 -1.10 10.70
CA ILE A 284 -22.02 -1.79 11.88
C ILE A 284 -20.93 -0.90 12.50
N GLU A 285 -20.24 -0.13 11.69
CA GLU A 285 -19.21 0.84 12.12
C GLU A 285 -19.81 1.93 13.00
N GLU A 286 -20.88 2.60 12.59
CA GLU A 286 -21.56 3.67 13.34
C GLU A 286 -22.19 3.17 14.66
N ARG A 287 -22.48 1.88 14.75
CA ARG A 287 -22.99 1.26 16.01
C ARG A 287 -21.89 0.92 16.99
N LEU A 288 -20.71 0.59 16.49
CA LEU A 288 -19.59 0.13 17.31
C LEU A 288 -18.66 1.27 17.71
N ILE A 289 -18.46 2.22 16.80
CA ILE A 289 -17.56 3.36 16.97
C ILE A 289 -18.40 4.54 17.44
N ASP A 290 -18.12 5.00 18.64
CA ASP A 290 -18.75 6.21 19.18
C ASP A 290 -17.99 7.43 18.63
N ASP A 291 -18.54 8.04 17.58
CA ASP A 291 -17.92 9.18 16.89
C ASP A 291 -18.54 10.54 17.31
N HIS A 292 -19.25 10.54 18.43
CA HIS A 292 -19.86 11.76 18.94
C HIS A 292 -18.80 12.75 19.42
N GLU A 293 -18.98 14.02 19.11
CA GLU A 293 -18.16 15.11 19.62
C GLU A 293 -18.21 15.16 21.14
N ASP A 294 -17.04 15.25 21.76
CA ASP A 294 -16.92 15.31 23.22
C ASP A 294 -17.41 16.67 23.74
N LYS A 295 -18.07 16.66 24.89
CA LYS A 295 -18.48 17.89 25.55
C LYS A 295 -17.27 18.65 26.10
N ALA A 296 -17.28 19.96 25.99
CA ALA A 296 -16.18 20.81 26.45
C ALA A 296 -15.83 20.62 27.95
N GLU A 297 -16.80 20.15 28.74
CA GLU A 297 -16.64 19.88 30.19
C GLU A 297 -15.81 18.61 30.47
N ASP A 298 -15.81 17.65 29.55
CA ASP A 298 -15.11 16.35 29.69
C ASP A 298 -13.67 16.39 29.12
N LEU A 299 -13.32 17.49 28.45
CA LEU A 299 -12.01 17.65 27.82
C LEU A 299 -10.95 18.07 28.84
N VAL A 300 -9.90 17.27 28.96
CA VAL A 300 -8.73 17.50 29.82
C VAL A 300 -7.50 17.74 28.97
N PRO A 301 -6.58 18.66 29.35
CA PRO A 301 -5.31 18.82 28.65
C PRO A 301 -4.53 17.51 28.56
N ARG A 302 -4.01 17.17 27.37
CA ARG A 302 -3.20 15.98 27.15
C ARG A 302 -1.74 16.31 26.84
N ALA A 303 -0.86 15.34 27.00
CA ALA A 303 0.54 15.48 26.60
C ALA A 303 0.66 15.70 25.09
N PRO A 304 1.58 16.59 24.64
CA PRO A 304 1.86 16.70 23.21
C PRO A 304 2.57 15.46 22.68
N VAL A 305 2.25 15.11 21.44
CA VAL A 305 2.94 14.07 20.68
C VAL A 305 3.80 14.75 19.62
N VAL A 306 5.10 14.50 19.68
CA VAL A 306 6.11 15.21 18.89
C VAL A 306 6.85 14.24 17.98
N VAL A 307 6.89 14.50 16.69
CA VAL A 307 7.71 13.73 15.75
C VAL A 307 9.05 14.40 15.52
N VAL A 308 10.12 13.60 15.43
CA VAL A 308 11.47 14.09 15.08
C VAL A 308 11.82 13.64 13.67
N MET A 309 12.05 14.62 12.79
CA MET A 309 12.30 14.41 11.36
C MET A 309 13.58 15.11 10.90
N GLY A 310 14.02 14.81 9.70
CA GLY A 310 15.21 15.41 9.07
C GLY A 310 16.07 14.38 8.36
N HIS A 311 17.14 14.85 7.75
CA HIS A 311 18.06 14.04 6.96
C HIS A 311 18.81 12.98 7.79
N VAL A 312 19.34 11.94 7.13
CA VAL A 312 20.29 10.99 7.75
C VAL A 312 21.49 11.77 8.28
N ASP A 313 22.12 11.32 9.36
CA ASP A 313 23.30 11.92 9.99
C ASP A 313 23.17 13.36 10.52
N HIS A 314 21.99 13.98 10.46
CA HIS A 314 21.75 15.28 11.11
C HIS A 314 21.65 15.19 12.65
N GLY A 315 21.66 13.96 13.19
CA GLY A 315 21.73 13.71 14.62
C GLY A 315 20.38 13.61 15.32
N LYS A 316 19.33 13.18 14.63
CA LYS A 316 17.99 12.90 15.20
C LYS A 316 18.07 11.93 16.38
N THR A 317 18.58 10.73 16.13
CA THR A 317 18.70 9.68 17.16
C THR A 317 19.63 10.11 18.29
N SER A 318 20.71 10.87 18.01
CA SER A 318 21.60 11.41 19.04
C SER A 318 20.89 12.46 19.91
N LEU A 319 20.04 13.30 19.33
CA LEU A 319 19.21 14.25 20.08
C LEU A 319 18.26 13.49 21.01
N LEU A 320 17.56 12.49 20.48
CA LEU A 320 16.61 11.68 21.24
C LEU A 320 17.28 10.84 22.32
N ASP A 321 18.46 10.28 22.06
CA ASP A 321 19.26 9.58 23.07
C ASP A 321 19.66 10.51 24.21
N THR A 322 19.98 11.75 23.90
CA THR A 322 20.29 12.75 24.92
C THR A 322 19.06 13.09 25.77
N ILE A 323 17.90 13.24 25.17
CA ILE A 323 16.63 13.51 25.85
C ILE A 323 16.22 12.31 26.72
N ARG A 324 16.43 11.07 26.25
CA ARG A 324 16.14 9.83 27.00
C ARG A 324 17.16 9.48 28.05
N HIS A 325 18.37 10.03 27.99
CA HIS A 325 19.57 9.57 28.74
C HIS A 325 19.91 8.10 28.45
N THR A 326 19.83 7.69 27.18
CA THR A 326 20.12 6.33 26.68
C THR A 326 21.12 6.37 25.54
N SER A 327 21.51 5.21 25.02
CA SER A 327 22.41 5.07 23.85
C SER A 327 21.80 4.04 22.88
N VAL A 328 20.66 4.35 22.29
CA VAL A 328 19.98 3.47 21.34
C VAL A 328 20.71 3.43 19.99
N ALA A 329 21.22 4.58 19.54
CA ALA A 329 21.98 4.70 18.29
C ALA A 329 23.17 3.73 18.19
N ALA A 330 23.83 3.43 19.32
CA ALA A 330 24.96 2.49 19.35
C ALA A 330 24.53 1.01 19.18
N GLY A 331 23.26 0.69 19.38
CA GLY A 331 22.70 -0.67 19.28
C GLY A 331 22.05 -0.98 17.93
N GLU A 332 21.77 0.04 17.12
CA GLU A 332 21.10 -0.12 15.84
C GLU A 332 22.05 -0.61 14.73
N ALA A 333 21.55 -1.50 13.86
CA ALA A 333 22.33 -2.02 12.75
C ALA A 333 22.68 -0.89 11.75
N GLY A 334 23.96 -0.74 11.44
CA GLY A 334 24.43 0.35 10.57
C GLY A 334 24.44 1.73 11.22
N GLY A 335 24.08 1.85 12.53
CA GLY A 335 24.00 3.13 13.24
C GLY A 335 22.86 4.05 12.76
N ILE A 336 21.88 3.50 12.06
CA ILE A 336 20.73 4.22 11.50
C ILE A 336 19.43 3.70 12.08
N THR A 337 18.49 4.59 12.40
CA THR A 337 17.16 4.24 12.86
C THR A 337 16.35 3.72 11.68
N GLN A 338 15.77 2.51 11.82
CA GLN A 338 15.01 1.82 10.79
C GLN A 338 13.58 1.49 11.23
N HIS A 339 13.22 1.75 12.48
CA HIS A 339 11.89 1.55 13.07
C HIS A 339 11.34 2.85 13.64
N ILE A 340 10.01 2.94 13.78
CA ILE A 340 9.40 4.06 14.50
C ILE A 340 9.46 3.78 16.00
N GLY A 341 10.29 4.53 16.70
CA GLY A 341 10.36 4.50 18.18
C GLY A 341 9.35 5.45 18.81
N ALA A 342 8.55 4.98 19.77
CA ALA A 342 7.63 5.81 20.52
C ALA A 342 7.94 5.74 22.02
N TYR A 343 8.07 6.88 22.67
CA TYR A 343 8.38 6.94 24.10
C TYR A 343 7.95 8.25 24.73
N GLN A 344 7.81 8.24 26.04
CA GLN A 344 7.40 9.40 26.82
C GLN A 344 8.50 9.86 27.77
N VAL A 345 8.76 11.17 27.81
CA VAL A 345 9.74 11.82 28.69
C VAL A 345 9.03 12.86 29.53
N GLN A 346 9.48 13.03 30.76
CA GLN A 346 9.02 14.11 31.64
C GLN A 346 9.94 15.32 31.55
N VAL A 347 9.40 16.46 31.15
CA VAL A 347 10.13 17.74 31.07
C VAL A 347 9.42 18.72 31.98
N ASN A 348 10.13 19.28 32.96
CA ASN A 348 9.59 20.22 33.94
C ASN A 348 8.27 19.73 34.62
N GLY A 349 8.16 18.41 34.84
CA GLY A 349 6.96 17.78 35.42
C GLY A 349 5.80 17.55 34.44
N LYS A 350 5.93 17.95 33.16
CA LYS A 350 4.94 17.69 32.10
C LYS A 350 5.43 16.53 31.22
N PRO A 351 4.56 15.56 30.90
CA PRO A 351 4.93 14.49 29.98
C PRO A 351 4.92 14.99 28.51
N ILE A 352 5.90 14.57 27.72
CA ILE A 352 5.96 14.78 26.27
C ILE A 352 6.22 13.42 25.63
N THR A 353 5.45 13.09 24.60
CA THR A 353 5.61 11.84 23.85
C THR A 353 6.36 12.12 22.56
N PHE A 354 7.48 11.45 22.35
CA PHE A 354 8.29 11.55 21.15
C PHE A 354 8.11 10.35 20.24
N LEU A 355 8.04 10.63 18.94
CA LEU A 355 8.08 9.64 17.86
C LEU A 355 9.39 9.85 17.08
N ASP A 356 10.25 8.84 17.09
CA ASP A 356 11.48 8.80 16.29
C ASP A 356 11.16 8.22 14.92
N THR A 357 11.55 8.89 13.84
CA THR A 357 11.33 8.43 12.48
C THR A 357 12.63 8.24 11.73
N PRO A 358 12.73 7.16 10.89
CA PRO A 358 13.90 6.94 10.03
C PRO A 358 14.12 8.11 9.08
N GLY A 359 15.40 8.50 8.88
CA GLY A 359 15.77 9.61 7.99
C GLY A 359 15.88 9.22 6.52
N HIS A 360 16.10 7.92 6.22
CA HIS A 360 16.38 7.45 4.87
C HIS A 360 15.16 7.53 3.93
N GLU A 361 15.40 7.82 2.65
CA GLU A 361 14.37 7.95 1.60
C GLU A 361 13.42 6.74 1.51
N ALA A 362 13.95 5.53 1.66
CA ALA A 362 13.16 4.30 1.67
C ALA A 362 11.96 4.32 2.64
N PHE A 363 12.04 5.10 3.72
CA PHE A 363 11.03 5.15 4.79
C PHE A 363 10.08 6.37 4.70
N THR A 364 9.83 6.89 3.50
CA THR A 364 8.90 8.01 3.25
C THR A 364 7.52 7.77 3.87
N SER A 365 6.95 6.57 3.75
CA SER A 365 5.66 6.22 4.34
C SER A 365 5.64 6.31 5.86
N MET A 366 6.77 5.97 6.53
CA MET A 366 6.90 6.09 7.97
C MET A 366 6.96 7.55 8.43
N ARG A 367 7.64 8.45 7.67
CA ARG A 367 7.68 9.90 7.95
C ARG A 367 6.31 10.54 7.76
N ALA A 368 5.61 10.24 6.67
CA ALA A 368 4.25 10.71 6.42
C ALA A 368 3.30 10.30 7.55
N ARG A 369 3.36 9.01 7.96
CA ARG A 369 2.59 8.47 9.08
C ARG A 369 2.94 9.18 10.40
N GLY A 370 4.23 9.37 10.67
CA GLY A 370 4.70 10.10 11.84
C GLY A 370 4.09 11.50 11.92
N ALA A 371 4.09 12.26 10.81
CA ALA A 371 3.49 13.59 10.75
C ALA A 371 1.97 13.58 11.01
N MET A 372 1.24 12.63 10.41
CA MET A 372 -0.23 12.57 10.52
C MET A 372 -0.73 12.22 11.92
N ILE A 373 0.09 11.56 12.73
CA ILE A 373 -0.31 11.08 14.07
C ILE A 373 0.05 12.08 15.17
N THR A 374 0.94 13.04 14.88
CA THR A 374 1.56 13.94 15.87
C THR A 374 1.00 15.35 15.84
N ASP A 375 1.27 16.09 16.92
CA ASP A 375 0.79 17.46 17.11
C ASP A 375 1.85 18.49 16.72
N ILE A 376 3.15 18.15 16.85
CA ILE A 376 4.29 19.07 16.61
C ILE A 376 5.38 18.28 15.89
N ALA A 377 6.07 18.91 14.93
CA ALA A 377 7.23 18.36 14.28
C ALA A 377 8.50 19.10 14.69
N ILE A 378 9.53 18.36 15.13
CA ILE A 378 10.89 18.88 15.29
C ILE A 378 11.70 18.50 14.05
N LEU A 379 12.09 19.51 13.27
CA LEU A 379 12.93 19.36 12.10
C LEU A 379 14.40 19.54 12.49
N VAL A 380 15.16 18.45 12.47
CA VAL A 380 16.59 18.49 12.81
C VAL A 380 17.41 18.74 11.55
N VAL A 381 18.16 19.85 11.55
CA VAL A 381 19.04 20.26 10.45
C VAL A 381 20.45 20.44 10.99
N ALA A 382 21.44 19.84 10.35
CA ALA A 382 22.84 20.01 10.73
C ALA A 382 23.38 21.35 10.23
N ALA A 383 24.06 22.10 11.11
CA ALA A 383 24.57 23.44 10.80
C ALA A 383 25.75 23.45 9.78
N ASP A 384 26.39 22.31 9.60
CA ASP A 384 27.50 22.08 8.65
C ASP A 384 27.01 21.71 7.26
N ASP A 385 25.98 20.88 7.17
CA ASP A 385 25.44 20.31 5.90
C ASP A 385 24.35 21.21 5.27
N GLY A 386 23.49 21.84 6.10
CA GLY A 386 22.37 22.64 5.65
C GLY A 386 21.11 21.80 5.28
N ILE A 387 20.25 22.35 4.42
CA ILE A 387 19.02 21.67 4.00
C ILE A 387 19.32 20.65 2.89
N MET A 388 18.97 19.41 3.15
CA MET A 388 19.13 18.26 2.26
C MET A 388 17.77 17.78 1.69
N PRO A 389 17.72 16.99 0.61
CA PRO A 389 16.44 16.57 -0.03
C PRO A 389 15.45 15.93 0.95
N GLN A 390 15.93 15.08 1.86
CA GLN A 390 15.05 14.43 2.87
C GLN A 390 14.55 15.43 3.92
N THR A 391 15.26 16.55 4.13
CA THR A 391 14.80 17.66 4.99
C THR A 391 13.62 18.37 4.30
N VAL A 392 13.71 18.62 3.00
CA VAL A 392 12.63 19.20 2.19
C VAL A 392 11.39 18.29 2.20
N GLU A 393 11.58 16.99 2.02
CA GLU A 393 10.53 15.99 2.14
C GLU A 393 9.83 16.05 3.52
N SER A 394 10.63 16.15 4.60
CA SER A 394 10.12 16.26 5.97
C SER A 394 9.28 17.53 6.18
N ILE A 395 9.71 18.67 5.61
CA ILE A 395 8.95 19.93 5.62
C ILE A 395 7.61 19.74 4.90
N ASN A 396 7.61 19.10 3.74
CA ASN A 396 6.39 18.87 2.96
C ASN A 396 5.41 17.96 3.70
N HIS A 397 5.89 16.91 4.36
CA HIS A 397 5.03 16.03 5.18
C HIS A 397 4.42 16.76 6.36
N ALA A 398 5.20 17.58 7.08
CA ALA A 398 4.68 18.36 8.20
C ALA A 398 3.67 19.42 7.75
N LYS A 399 3.91 20.10 6.62
CA LYS A 399 2.97 21.04 6.01
C LYS A 399 1.69 20.35 5.53
N ALA A 400 1.79 19.18 4.91
CA ALA A 400 0.63 18.41 4.45
C ALA A 400 -0.23 17.92 5.63
N ALA A 401 0.40 17.61 6.78
CA ALA A 401 -0.28 17.27 8.01
C ALA A 401 -0.82 18.49 8.78
N GLY A 402 -0.46 19.72 8.39
CA GLY A 402 -0.90 20.97 9.04
C GLY A 402 -0.34 21.16 10.46
N ILE A 403 0.77 20.49 10.81
CA ILE A 403 1.35 20.57 12.16
C ILE A 403 2.44 21.66 12.24
N PRO A 404 2.56 22.39 13.38
CA PRO A 404 3.61 23.38 13.60
C PRO A 404 5.00 22.72 13.58
N ILE A 405 5.95 23.45 12.98
CA ILE A 405 7.34 22.98 12.80
C ILE A 405 8.26 23.78 13.70
N ILE A 406 9.04 23.11 14.55
CA ILE A 406 10.13 23.69 15.32
C ILE A 406 11.44 23.23 14.69
N VAL A 407 12.32 24.14 14.33
CA VAL A 407 13.60 23.80 13.71
C VAL A 407 14.69 23.69 14.76
N ALA A 408 15.35 22.55 14.83
CA ALA A 408 16.51 22.29 15.68
C ALA A 408 17.77 22.28 14.82
N ILE A 409 18.54 23.38 14.83
CA ILE A 409 19.80 23.49 14.12
C ILE A 409 20.88 22.83 14.98
N ASN A 410 21.26 21.61 14.61
CA ASN A 410 22.18 20.76 15.36
C ASN A 410 23.63 20.87 14.89
N LYS A 411 24.56 20.30 15.64
CA LYS A 411 26.02 20.27 15.39
C LYS A 411 26.68 21.66 15.39
N ILE A 412 26.17 22.59 16.19
CA ILE A 412 26.78 23.94 16.30
C ILE A 412 28.22 23.90 16.89
N ASP A 413 28.64 22.75 17.42
CA ASP A 413 29.97 22.49 17.96
C ASP A 413 31.04 22.21 16.90
N ARG A 414 30.68 22.08 15.61
CA ARG A 414 31.64 21.86 14.53
C ARG A 414 32.24 23.16 14.03
N GLU A 415 33.51 23.11 13.62
CA GLU A 415 34.26 24.30 13.12
C GLU A 415 33.61 24.89 11.86
N ASN A 416 32.98 24.08 11.02
CA ASN A 416 32.30 24.51 9.79
C ASN A 416 30.80 24.81 9.98
N ALA A 417 30.31 24.86 11.21
CA ALA A 417 28.90 25.13 11.49
C ALA A 417 28.53 26.57 11.09
N ASN A 418 27.52 26.72 10.26
CA ASN A 418 26.96 27.99 9.86
C ASN A 418 25.44 28.02 10.04
N PRO A 419 24.96 28.32 11.23
CA PRO A 419 23.51 28.38 11.51
C PRO A 419 22.77 29.42 10.65
N ASP A 420 23.42 30.56 10.36
CA ASP A 420 22.76 31.65 9.62
C ASP A 420 22.50 31.27 8.14
N ARG A 421 23.38 30.44 7.55
CA ARG A 421 23.12 29.84 6.23
C ARG A 421 21.89 28.94 6.25
N VAL A 422 21.71 28.15 7.31
CA VAL A 422 20.55 27.28 7.46
C VAL A 422 19.27 28.12 7.57
N LEU A 423 19.28 29.20 8.34
CA LEU A 423 18.14 30.12 8.47
C LEU A 423 17.75 30.76 7.12
N GLN A 424 18.76 31.14 6.31
CA GLN A 424 18.52 31.65 4.96
C GLN A 424 17.84 30.60 4.06
N GLN A 425 18.36 29.37 4.05
CA GLN A 425 17.79 28.27 3.28
C GLN A 425 16.35 27.91 3.70
N LEU A 426 16.02 27.98 5.00
CA LEU A 426 14.66 27.72 5.49
C LEU A 426 13.63 28.68 4.91
N THR A 427 14.00 29.95 4.68
CA THR A 427 13.08 30.93 4.09
C THR A 427 12.71 30.60 2.65
N GLU A 428 13.58 29.92 1.89
CA GLU A 428 13.28 29.47 0.53
C GLU A 428 12.14 28.42 0.51
N TYR A 429 12.00 27.68 1.61
CA TYR A 429 10.92 26.71 1.79
C TYR A 429 9.72 27.24 2.57
N GLY A 430 9.65 28.59 2.77
CA GLY A 430 8.54 29.23 3.46
C GLY A 430 8.48 28.98 4.95
N LEU A 431 9.63 28.76 5.60
CA LEU A 431 9.83 28.70 7.05
C LEU A 431 10.64 29.93 7.45
N VAL A 432 9.95 31.00 7.81
CA VAL A 432 10.61 32.26 8.21
C VAL A 432 10.86 32.23 9.71
N PRO A 433 12.11 32.39 10.16
CA PRO A 433 12.45 32.41 11.58
C PRO A 433 11.79 33.57 12.34
N GLU A 434 11.50 33.38 13.62
CA GLU A 434 10.99 34.46 14.51
C GLU A 434 11.94 35.68 14.54
N ASP A 435 13.25 35.45 14.54
CA ASP A 435 14.26 36.52 14.50
C ASP A 435 14.10 37.45 13.29
N TRP A 436 13.45 36.99 12.21
CA TRP A 436 13.21 37.72 10.97
C TRP A 436 11.75 38.10 10.79
N GLY A 437 10.94 37.97 11.86
CA GLY A 437 9.52 38.35 11.89
C GLY A 437 8.58 37.30 11.32
N GLY A 438 8.99 36.05 11.27
CA GLY A 438 8.12 34.92 10.90
C GLY A 438 7.59 34.17 12.12
N ASP A 439 6.97 33.01 11.86
CA ASP A 439 6.28 32.20 12.87
C ASP A 439 7.05 30.91 13.22
N THR A 440 8.24 30.68 12.61
CA THR A 440 8.98 29.43 12.80
C THR A 440 10.00 29.56 13.93
N ILE A 441 9.83 28.77 14.96
CA ILE A 441 10.77 28.70 16.10
C ILE A 441 12.04 27.96 15.67
N CYS A 442 13.21 28.59 15.83
CA CYS A 442 14.51 28.03 15.49
C CYS A 442 15.41 27.94 16.73
N CYS A 443 15.78 26.72 17.12
CA CYS A 443 16.66 26.45 18.27
C CYS A 443 18.04 25.99 17.79
N ARG A 444 19.10 26.66 18.27
CA ARG A 444 20.50 26.25 18.01
C ARG A 444 20.91 25.24 19.08
N ILE A 445 21.30 24.03 18.69
CA ILE A 445 21.57 22.93 19.60
C ILE A 445 22.90 22.20 19.27
N SER A 446 23.45 21.54 20.25
CA SER A 446 24.45 20.48 20.09
C SER A 446 24.01 19.24 20.89
N ALA A 447 23.50 18.23 20.18
CA ALA A 447 23.13 16.97 20.81
C ALA A 447 24.31 16.28 21.49
N LYS A 448 25.53 16.40 20.93
CA LYS A 448 26.77 15.83 21.46
C LYS A 448 27.22 16.51 22.75
N GLN A 449 27.18 17.83 22.78
CA GLN A 449 27.63 18.63 23.95
C GLN A 449 26.49 18.93 24.93
N LYS A 450 25.24 18.51 24.59
CA LYS A 450 24.02 18.75 25.39
C LYS A 450 23.69 20.24 25.57
N ILE A 451 24.05 21.08 24.58
CA ILE A 451 23.78 22.52 24.60
C ILE A 451 22.45 22.81 23.93
N GLY A 452 21.63 23.70 24.49
CA GLY A 452 20.37 24.20 23.90
C GLY A 452 19.20 23.22 23.90
N ILE A 453 19.33 22.00 24.44
CA ILE A 453 18.28 20.99 24.46
C ILE A 453 17.14 21.38 25.39
N GLU A 454 17.45 21.95 26.56
CA GLU A 454 16.45 22.43 27.52
C GLU A 454 15.58 23.52 26.88
N ASN A 455 16.18 24.48 26.19
CA ASN A 455 15.48 25.53 25.46
C ASN A 455 14.58 24.94 24.35
N LEU A 456 15.06 23.94 23.59
CA LEU A 456 14.22 23.25 22.60
C LEU A 456 12.98 22.61 23.23
N LEU A 457 13.15 21.95 24.38
CA LEU A 457 12.05 21.31 25.11
C LEU A 457 11.05 22.32 25.70
N GLU A 458 11.54 23.49 26.13
CA GLU A 458 10.70 24.60 26.57
C GLU A 458 9.87 25.16 25.41
N MET A 459 10.47 25.33 24.22
CA MET A 459 9.75 25.78 23.03
C MET A 459 8.69 24.76 22.59
N VAL A 460 8.97 23.46 22.66
CA VAL A 460 7.98 22.40 22.41
C VAL A 460 6.80 22.51 23.38
N THR A 461 7.09 22.74 24.68
CA THR A 461 6.04 22.87 25.70
C THR A 461 5.19 24.10 25.45
N LEU A 462 5.81 25.23 25.11
CA LEU A 462 5.13 26.48 24.80
C LEU A 462 4.21 26.34 23.56
N THR A 463 4.73 25.74 22.47
CA THR A 463 3.93 25.47 21.26
C THR A 463 2.75 24.57 21.56
N ALA A 464 2.94 23.55 22.42
CA ALA A 464 1.86 22.64 22.84
C ALA A 464 0.78 23.38 23.67
N GLU A 465 1.17 24.31 24.52
CA GLU A 465 0.22 25.15 25.29
C GLU A 465 -0.57 26.08 24.37
N MET A 466 0.08 26.67 23.37
CA MET A 466 -0.60 27.50 22.37
C MET A 466 -1.61 26.70 21.52
N ALA A 467 -1.31 25.44 21.26
CA ALA A 467 -2.19 24.53 20.50
C ALA A 467 -3.39 24.02 21.32
N GLU A 468 -3.45 24.29 22.65
CA GLU A 468 -4.52 23.87 23.55
C GLU A 468 -4.96 22.40 23.40
N LEU A 469 -3.99 21.47 23.38
CA LEU A 469 -4.24 20.04 23.14
C LEU A 469 -5.12 19.45 24.25
N LYS A 470 -6.32 18.95 23.89
CA LYS A 470 -7.31 18.39 24.82
C LYS A 470 -7.72 16.99 24.35
N ALA A 471 -8.11 16.13 25.31
CA ALA A 471 -8.71 14.83 25.04
C ALA A 471 -9.66 14.43 26.18
N ASN A 472 -10.58 13.53 25.93
CA ASN A 472 -11.50 13.01 26.93
C ASN A 472 -11.00 11.65 27.47
N PRO A 473 -10.45 11.56 28.69
CA PRO A 473 -9.93 10.31 29.23
C PRO A 473 -11.03 9.30 29.62
N ASN A 474 -12.29 9.74 29.76
CA ASN A 474 -13.39 8.89 30.24
C ASN A 474 -14.09 8.09 29.13
N ARG A 475 -13.74 8.32 27.88
CA ARG A 475 -14.27 7.64 26.70
C ARG A 475 -13.59 6.28 26.46
N ALA A 476 -14.19 5.44 25.61
CA ALA A 476 -13.53 4.27 25.05
C ALA A 476 -12.27 4.70 24.26
N ALA A 477 -11.20 3.92 24.39
CA ALA A 477 -9.93 4.31 23.78
C ALA A 477 -10.02 4.31 22.25
N SER A 478 -9.51 5.37 21.64
CA SER A 478 -9.29 5.48 20.21
C SER A 478 -7.90 6.05 19.93
N GLY A 479 -7.34 5.73 18.78
CA GLY A 479 -6.02 6.19 18.40
C GLY A 479 -5.49 5.47 17.16
N THR A 480 -4.17 5.42 17.00
CA THR A 480 -3.54 4.91 15.78
C THR A 480 -2.47 3.86 16.10
N VAL A 481 -2.35 2.88 15.21
CA VAL A 481 -1.28 1.87 15.23
C VAL A 481 0.01 2.51 14.69
N ILE A 482 1.03 2.60 15.52
CA ILE A 482 2.35 3.11 15.11
C ILE A 482 3.06 2.03 14.29
N GLU A 483 3.15 0.83 14.86
CA GLU A 483 3.89 -0.29 14.29
C GLU A 483 3.33 -1.63 14.75
N ALA A 484 3.49 -2.68 13.94
CA ALA A 484 3.07 -4.02 14.30
C ALA A 484 4.13 -5.07 13.92
N ARG A 485 4.28 -6.07 14.79
CA ARG A 485 5.24 -7.17 14.61
C ARG A 485 4.66 -8.51 15.04
N LEU A 486 5.27 -9.58 14.56
CA LEU A 486 4.92 -10.94 14.97
C LEU A 486 5.99 -11.50 15.92
N ASP A 487 5.67 -11.64 17.20
CA ASP A 487 6.56 -12.24 18.19
C ASP A 487 6.30 -13.75 18.31
N LYS A 488 7.37 -14.57 18.35
CA LYS A 488 7.24 -16.05 18.42
C LYS A 488 6.56 -16.55 19.68
N GLY A 489 6.68 -15.80 20.79
CA GLY A 489 6.14 -16.21 22.10
C GLY A 489 4.80 -15.58 22.43
N ARG A 490 4.59 -14.33 22.03
CA ARG A 490 3.42 -13.51 22.36
C ARG A 490 2.37 -13.45 21.24
N GLY A 491 2.73 -13.89 20.03
CA GLY A 491 1.91 -13.75 18.82
C GLY A 491 1.98 -12.33 18.22
N PRO A 492 0.89 -11.86 17.59
CA PRO A 492 0.84 -10.49 17.07
C PRO A 492 0.94 -9.47 18.19
N VAL A 493 1.86 -8.53 18.04
CA VAL A 493 2.15 -7.43 18.96
C VAL A 493 2.06 -6.14 18.16
N ALA A 494 1.36 -5.15 18.70
CA ALA A 494 1.23 -3.83 18.07
C ALA A 494 1.58 -2.73 19.06
N THR A 495 2.29 -1.71 18.59
CA THR A 495 2.52 -0.48 19.33
C THR A 495 1.44 0.52 18.94
N LEU A 496 0.63 0.92 19.91
CA LEU A 496 -0.48 1.85 19.73
C LEU A 496 -0.14 3.20 20.36
N LEU A 497 -0.61 4.26 19.74
CA LEU A 497 -0.70 5.58 20.37
C LEU A 497 -2.16 5.87 20.70
N VAL A 498 -2.49 5.98 21.96
CA VAL A 498 -3.82 6.37 22.40
C VAL A 498 -3.97 7.88 22.17
N GLN A 499 -4.93 8.30 21.36
CA GLN A 499 -5.20 9.72 21.10
C GLN A 499 -6.35 10.25 21.94
N ASN A 500 -7.38 9.45 22.13
CA ASN A 500 -8.54 9.81 22.96
C ASN A 500 -8.98 8.59 23.79
N GLY A 501 -9.61 8.84 24.93
CA GLY A 501 -10.05 7.78 25.81
C GLY A 501 -8.96 7.13 26.66
N THR A 502 -9.32 6.07 27.37
CA THR A 502 -8.39 5.26 28.19
C THR A 502 -8.49 3.80 27.82
N LEU A 503 -7.37 3.23 27.33
CA LEU A 503 -7.26 1.81 27.03
C LEU A 503 -6.96 1.02 28.31
N LYS A 504 -7.73 -0.03 28.59
CA LYS A 504 -7.56 -0.90 29.76
C LYS A 504 -7.21 -2.33 29.35
N GLN A 505 -6.49 -3.02 30.21
CA GLN A 505 -6.26 -4.45 30.02
C GLN A 505 -7.59 -5.22 30.04
N GLY A 506 -7.83 -6.03 29.03
CA GLY A 506 -9.08 -6.78 28.85
C GLY A 506 -10.04 -6.17 27.83
N ASP A 507 -9.83 -4.94 27.40
CA ASP A 507 -10.65 -4.31 26.38
C ASP A 507 -10.55 -5.03 25.04
N ILE A 508 -11.63 -5.00 24.28
CA ILE A 508 -11.68 -5.52 22.92
C ILE A 508 -11.36 -4.37 21.98
N ILE A 509 -10.40 -4.56 21.12
CA ILE A 509 -9.98 -3.55 20.14
C ILE A 509 -10.13 -4.06 18.72
N ILE A 510 -10.49 -3.13 17.84
CA ILE A 510 -10.46 -3.29 16.39
C ILE A 510 -9.35 -2.38 15.89
N ALA A 511 -8.42 -2.91 15.09
CA ALA A 511 -7.36 -2.14 14.46
C ALA A 511 -7.27 -2.56 12.98
N GLY A 512 -7.82 -1.74 12.08
CA GLY A 512 -7.93 -2.09 10.67
C GLY A 512 -8.69 -3.40 10.45
N THR A 513 -8.00 -4.43 9.95
CA THR A 513 -8.50 -5.80 9.73
C THR A 513 -8.25 -6.76 10.89
N ALA A 514 -7.59 -6.30 11.97
CA ALA A 514 -7.31 -7.11 13.14
C ALA A 514 -8.29 -6.81 14.27
N VAL A 515 -8.76 -7.84 14.96
CA VAL A 515 -9.56 -7.74 16.17
C VAL A 515 -8.95 -8.61 17.27
N GLY A 516 -9.06 -8.18 18.50
CA GLY A 516 -8.60 -8.99 19.62
C GLY A 516 -8.85 -8.36 20.97
N ARG A 517 -8.61 -9.14 22.01
CA ARG A 517 -8.69 -8.69 23.39
C ARG A 517 -7.29 -8.38 23.91
N VAL A 518 -7.09 -7.21 24.48
CA VAL A 518 -5.83 -6.79 25.09
C VAL A 518 -5.46 -7.72 26.23
N ARG A 519 -4.51 -8.61 26.02
CA ARG A 519 -4.03 -9.56 27.04
C ARG A 519 -2.98 -8.93 27.94
N THR A 520 -2.02 -8.25 27.34
CA THR A 520 -0.94 -7.57 28.03
C THR A 520 -0.70 -6.21 27.41
N MET A 521 -0.44 -5.22 28.25
CA MET A 521 0.02 -3.90 27.86
C MET A 521 1.38 -3.64 28.51
N MET A 522 2.29 -3.06 27.74
CA MET A 522 3.63 -2.69 28.21
C MET A 522 3.95 -1.27 27.78
N ASP A 523 4.68 -0.55 28.60
CA ASP A 523 5.26 0.72 28.21
C ASP A 523 6.53 0.52 27.36
N TYR A 524 7.11 1.59 26.88
CA TYR A 524 8.35 1.58 26.11
C TYR A 524 9.58 1.02 26.88
N LYS A 525 9.50 0.90 28.21
CA LYS A 525 10.53 0.29 29.07
C LYS A 525 10.29 -1.20 29.31
N GLY A 526 9.20 -1.76 28.77
CA GLY A 526 8.79 -3.15 29.01
C GLY A 526 8.08 -3.39 30.34
N ALA A 527 7.74 -2.33 31.09
CA ALA A 527 6.94 -2.45 32.31
C ALA A 527 5.46 -2.68 31.97
N ARG A 528 4.78 -3.51 32.76
CA ARG A 528 3.37 -3.83 32.56
C ARG A 528 2.49 -2.67 33.01
N LEU A 529 1.58 -2.28 32.12
CA LEU A 529 0.55 -1.28 32.38
C LEU A 529 -0.81 -1.97 32.53
N THR A 530 -1.66 -1.43 33.42
CA THR A 530 -3.06 -1.84 33.56
C THR A 530 -4.00 -0.95 32.76
N GLN A 531 -3.61 0.31 32.54
CA GLN A 531 -4.34 1.29 31.76
C GLN A 531 -3.38 2.26 31.07
N ALA A 532 -3.78 2.78 29.91
CA ALA A 532 -3.07 3.80 29.15
C ALA A 532 -4.05 4.91 28.75
N GLY A 533 -3.75 6.14 29.17
CA GLY A 533 -4.53 7.34 28.85
C GLY A 533 -4.09 7.99 27.53
N PRO A 534 -4.65 9.17 27.22
CA PRO A 534 -4.31 9.91 26.00
C PRO A 534 -2.81 10.25 25.89
N SER A 535 -2.30 10.23 24.68
CA SER A 535 -0.89 10.51 24.32
C SER A 535 0.13 9.52 24.89
N VAL A 536 -0.29 8.37 25.41
CA VAL A 536 0.61 7.33 25.91
C VAL A 536 0.85 6.28 24.84
N PRO A 537 2.12 6.04 24.42
CA PRO A 537 2.45 4.92 23.55
C PRO A 537 2.46 3.62 24.36
N VAL A 538 1.81 2.57 23.84
CA VAL A 538 1.68 1.29 24.52
C VAL A 538 1.85 0.12 23.59
N GLU A 539 2.68 -0.85 23.96
CA GLU A 539 2.82 -2.12 23.26
C GLU A 539 1.74 -3.09 23.79
N ILE A 540 0.92 -3.62 22.90
CA ILE A 540 -0.13 -4.57 23.24
C ILE A 540 0.08 -5.91 22.58
N ALA A 541 -0.40 -6.98 23.24
CA ALA A 541 -0.49 -8.32 22.67
C ALA A 541 -1.91 -8.88 22.87
N GLY A 542 -2.38 -9.69 21.92
CA GLY A 542 -3.67 -10.35 21.98
C GLY A 542 -4.57 -10.14 20.78
N LEU A 543 -4.07 -9.48 19.72
CA LEU A 543 -4.74 -9.37 18.43
C LEU A 543 -4.77 -10.71 17.69
N SER A 544 -5.69 -10.86 16.75
CA SER A 544 -5.81 -12.04 15.89
C SER A 544 -4.68 -12.11 14.87
N GLU A 545 -4.24 -10.98 14.35
CA GLU A 545 -3.15 -10.80 13.37
C GLU A 545 -2.45 -9.46 13.60
N ALA A 546 -1.33 -9.25 12.92
CA ALA A 546 -0.63 -7.97 12.96
C ALA A 546 -1.43 -6.95 12.12
N PRO A 547 -1.91 -5.85 12.74
CA PRO A 547 -2.64 -4.80 12.02
C PRO A 547 -1.71 -4.04 11.09
N SER A 548 -2.30 -3.39 10.07
CA SER A 548 -1.55 -2.48 9.21
C SER A 548 -1.11 -1.26 10.01
N ALA A 549 0.14 -0.87 9.86
CA ALA A 549 0.68 0.31 10.51
C ALA A 549 -0.01 1.58 9.97
N GLY A 550 -0.34 2.53 10.84
CA GLY A 550 -1.14 3.72 10.52
C GLY A 550 -2.66 3.52 10.56
N SER A 551 -3.15 2.28 10.72
CA SER A 551 -4.59 2.04 10.87
C SER A 551 -5.12 2.64 12.16
N PRO A 552 -6.32 3.25 12.15
CA PRO A 552 -6.99 3.64 13.38
C PRO A 552 -7.38 2.40 14.19
N PHE A 553 -7.34 2.54 15.50
CA PHE A 553 -7.90 1.53 16.40
C PHE A 553 -8.99 2.12 17.29
N PHE A 554 -9.95 1.27 17.66
CA PHE A 554 -11.06 1.63 18.51
C PHE A 554 -11.28 0.52 19.54
N ALA A 555 -11.47 0.93 20.80
CA ALA A 555 -11.90 0.02 21.84
C ALA A 555 -13.43 -0.09 21.78
N VAL A 556 -13.95 -1.34 21.78
CA VAL A 556 -15.37 -1.63 21.60
C VAL A 556 -15.88 -2.57 22.70
N ALA A 557 -17.17 -2.51 22.97
CA ALA A 557 -17.77 -3.33 24.03
C ALA A 557 -18.17 -4.74 23.54
N ASP A 558 -18.57 -4.88 22.28
CA ASP A 558 -19.09 -6.14 21.71
C ASP A 558 -18.09 -6.83 20.78
N GLU A 559 -17.51 -7.95 21.25
CA GLU A 559 -16.55 -8.75 20.49
C GLU A 559 -17.18 -9.41 19.25
N ARG A 560 -18.48 -9.73 19.30
CA ARG A 560 -19.13 -10.43 18.19
C ARG A 560 -19.33 -9.51 16.99
N MET A 561 -19.85 -8.31 17.25
CA MET A 561 -20.02 -7.29 16.21
C MET A 561 -18.65 -6.82 15.67
N ALA A 562 -17.64 -6.73 16.55
CA ALA A 562 -16.28 -6.41 16.17
C ALA A 562 -15.68 -7.42 15.17
N ARG A 563 -15.91 -8.71 15.40
CA ARG A 563 -15.46 -9.76 14.47
C ARG A 563 -16.21 -9.72 13.14
N GLU A 564 -17.51 -9.49 13.18
CA GLU A 564 -18.34 -9.37 11.97
C GLU A 564 -17.88 -8.20 11.09
N LEU A 565 -17.61 -7.04 11.70
CA LEU A 565 -17.05 -5.88 10.99
C LEU A 565 -15.68 -6.18 10.35
N VAL A 566 -14.80 -6.85 11.09
CA VAL A 566 -13.47 -7.22 10.58
C VAL A 566 -13.56 -8.23 9.43
N GLU A 567 -14.47 -9.19 9.51
CA GLU A 567 -14.71 -10.14 8.42
C GLU A 567 -15.25 -9.43 7.17
N GLN A 568 -16.14 -8.45 7.35
CA GLN A 568 -16.64 -7.61 6.25
C GLN A 568 -15.49 -6.82 5.60
N ARG A 569 -14.67 -6.09 6.37
CA ARG A 569 -13.51 -5.33 5.87
C ARG A 569 -12.53 -6.23 5.12
N LYS A 570 -12.24 -7.43 5.63
CA LYS A 570 -11.39 -8.42 4.94
C LYS A 570 -12.00 -8.92 3.63
N ALA A 571 -13.30 -9.09 3.58
CA ALA A 571 -13.99 -9.48 2.36
C ALA A 571 -13.94 -8.35 1.31
N GLU A 572 -14.10 -7.10 1.72
CA GLU A 572 -13.98 -5.92 0.86
C GLU A 572 -12.55 -5.73 0.34
N GLU A 573 -11.52 -5.88 1.20
CA GLU A 573 -10.12 -5.83 0.75
C GLU A 573 -9.80 -6.93 -0.25
N LYS A 574 -10.28 -8.16 -0.01
CA LYS A 574 -10.12 -9.26 -0.95
C LYS A 574 -10.86 -9.01 -2.26
N ALA A 575 -12.05 -8.41 -2.20
CA ALA A 575 -12.81 -8.06 -3.40
C ALA A 575 -12.10 -6.95 -4.20
N LYS A 576 -11.55 -5.93 -3.53
CA LYS A 576 -10.72 -4.88 -4.14
C LYS A 576 -9.44 -5.45 -4.77
N ALA A 577 -8.77 -6.36 -4.09
CA ALA A 577 -7.57 -7.04 -4.60
C ALA A 577 -7.88 -8.03 -5.73
N ALA A 578 -9.08 -8.62 -5.74
CA ALA A 578 -9.57 -9.53 -6.77
C ALA A 578 -10.33 -8.81 -7.90
N ALA A 579 -10.51 -7.47 -7.81
CA ALA A 579 -11.07 -6.68 -8.89
C ALA A 579 -10.30 -6.98 -10.19
N PRO A 580 -10.97 -7.32 -11.29
CA PRO A 580 -10.32 -7.94 -12.43
C PRO A 580 -9.22 -7.02 -12.96
N VAL A 581 -7.98 -7.49 -12.87
CA VAL A 581 -6.93 -7.08 -13.80
C VAL A 581 -7.63 -7.08 -15.16
N GLN A 582 -7.67 -5.94 -15.81
CA GLN A 582 -8.41 -5.67 -17.06
C GLN A 582 -8.43 -6.91 -17.93
N LYS A 583 -9.64 -7.39 -18.26
CA LYS A 583 -9.80 -8.52 -19.18
C LYS A 583 -8.93 -8.25 -20.39
N VAL A 584 -7.98 -9.15 -20.65
CA VAL A 584 -7.06 -9.09 -21.78
C VAL A 584 -7.91 -8.90 -23.03
N SER A 585 -7.98 -7.69 -23.56
CA SER A 585 -8.51 -7.43 -24.89
C SER A 585 -7.43 -7.80 -25.92
N LEU A 586 -7.84 -8.10 -27.13
CA LEU A 586 -6.89 -8.40 -28.23
C LEU A 586 -5.89 -7.26 -28.46
N GLU A 587 -6.26 -6.02 -28.15
CA GLU A 587 -5.38 -4.83 -28.24
C GLU A 587 -4.30 -4.85 -27.15
N ASN A 588 -4.67 -5.19 -25.90
CA ASN A 588 -3.73 -5.35 -24.79
C ASN A 588 -2.83 -6.59 -24.95
N LEU A 589 -3.22 -7.57 -25.80
CA LEU A 589 -2.42 -8.76 -26.05
C LEU A 589 -1.13 -8.41 -26.82
N PHE A 590 -1.19 -7.45 -27.75
CA PHE A 590 0.02 -6.97 -28.43
C PHE A 590 0.95 -6.22 -27.50
N ASP A 591 0.41 -5.40 -26.61
CA ASP A 591 1.18 -4.70 -25.57
C ASP A 591 1.78 -5.69 -24.57
N GLN A 592 1.05 -6.77 -24.22
CA GLN A 592 1.55 -7.85 -23.37
C GLN A 592 2.59 -8.72 -24.06
N ILE A 593 2.50 -8.92 -25.38
CA ILE A 593 3.52 -9.66 -26.15
C ILE A 593 4.79 -8.81 -26.25
N GLN A 594 4.69 -7.49 -26.42
CA GLN A 594 5.83 -6.58 -26.33
C GLN A 594 6.38 -6.48 -24.88
N ALA A 595 5.52 -6.48 -23.88
CA ALA A 595 5.91 -6.53 -22.46
C ALA A 595 6.49 -7.90 -22.06
N GLY A 596 6.18 -8.97 -22.80
CA GLY A 596 6.71 -10.33 -22.57
C GLY A 596 8.22 -10.48 -22.86
N GLU A 597 8.85 -9.51 -23.51
CA GLU A 597 10.31 -9.42 -23.64
C GLU A 597 11.00 -8.86 -22.39
N ARG A 598 10.23 -8.23 -21.45
CA ARG A 598 10.79 -7.72 -20.19
C ARG A 598 11.08 -8.87 -19.24
N LYS A 599 12.28 -8.90 -18.72
CA LYS A 599 12.64 -9.87 -17.67
C LYS A 599 11.98 -9.49 -16.37
N GLU A 600 11.33 -10.44 -15.70
CA GLU A 600 10.69 -10.22 -14.39
C GLU A 600 11.57 -10.81 -13.29
N LEU A 601 11.93 -9.99 -12.29
CA LEU A 601 12.56 -10.42 -11.06
C LEU A 601 11.50 -10.52 -9.98
N ALA A 602 11.07 -11.74 -9.69
CA ALA A 602 10.05 -12.02 -8.68
C ALA A 602 10.70 -12.12 -7.29
N LEU A 603 10.13 -11.40 -6.30
CA LEU A 603 10.65 -11.35 -4.95
C LEU A 603 9.56 -11.66 -3.91
N ILE A 604 9.97 -12.28 -2.79
CA ILE A 604 9.16 -12.43 -1.58
C ILE A 604 9.88 -11.70 -0.45
N VAL A 605 9.22 -10.72 0.17
CA VAL A 605 9.80 -9.88 1.23
C VAL A 605 9.26 -10.31 2.59
N LYS A 606 10.16 -10.59 3.52
CA LYS A 606 9.85 -10.86 4.94
C LYS A 606 10.65 -9.91 5.82
N ALA A 607 9.97 -9.21 6.72
CA ALA A 607 10.62 -8.31 7.67
C ALA A 607 10.11 -8.53 9.10
N ASP A 608 10.78 -7.93 10.06
CA ASP A 608 10.43 -8.02 11.49
C ASP A 608 9.19 -7.19 11.83
N VAL A 609 8.99 -6.04 11.16
CA VAL A 609 7.85 -5.14 11.36
C VAL A 609 7.16 -4.79 10.03
N GLN A 610 5.89 -4.41 10.12
CA GLN A 610 5.06 -4.11 8.94
C GLN A 610 5.61 -2.92 8.13
N GLY A 611 6.04 -1.86 8.81
CA GLY A 611 6.60 -0.69 8.15
C GLY A 611 7.88 -0.99 7.34
N SER A 612 8.73 -1.91 7.85
CA SER A 612 9.92 -2.37 7.10
C SER A 612 9.54 -3.17 5.85
N VAL A 613 8.47 -4.00 5.90
CA VAL A 613 7.96 -4.71 4.71
C VAL A 613 7.55 -3.70 3.65
N GLU A 614 6.77 -2.69 4.03
CA GLU A 614 6.29 -1.63 3.12
C GLU A 614 7.45 -0.85 2.50
N ALA A 615 8.43 -0.46 3.32
CA ALA A 615 9.59 0.31 2.88
C ALA A 615 10.48 -0.48 1.91
N VAL A 616 10.82 -1.73 2.25
CA VAL A 616 11.64 -2.61 1.39
C VAL A 616 10.89 -2.88 0.07
N LYS A 617 9.59 -3.19 0.13
CA LYS A 617 8.77 -3.41 -1.06
C LYS A 617 8.79 -2.18 -1.98
N ALA A 618 8.47 -1.00 -1.45
CA ALA A 618 8.43 0.24 -2.24
C ALA A 618 9.80 0.61 -2.82
N SER A 619 10.89 0.36 -2.07
CA SER A 619 12.24 0.64 -2.56
C SER A 619 12.68 -0.30 -3.66
N LEU A 620 12.37 -1.60 -3.54
CA LEU A 620 12.70 -2.59 -4.56
C LEU A 620 11.87 -2.42 -5.83
N GLU A 621 10.57 -2.09 -5.72
CA GLU A 621 9.71 -1.82 -6.87
C GLU A 621 10.15 -0.56 -7.65
N LYS A 622 10.72 0.46 -6.96
CA LYS A 622 11.30 1.65 -7.60
C LYS A 622 12.53 1.35 -8.49
N LEU A 623 13.24 0.25 -8.24
CA LEU A 623 14.40 -0.16 -9.06
C LEU A 623 13.99 -0.64 -10.45
N SER A 624 12.70 -0.92 -10.68
CA SER A 624 12.20 -1.39 -11.98
C SER A 624 12.58 -0.42 -13.10
N ASN A 625 13.08 -0.96 -14.20
CA ASN A 625 13.43 -0.23 -15.40
C ASN A 625 12.74 -0.83 -16.64
N ASP A 626 12.97 -0.25 -17.82
CA ASP A 626 12.32 -0.69 -19.06
C ASP A 626 12.70 -2.12 -19.50
N GLU A 627 13.85 -2.65 -19.05
CA GLU A 627 14.37 -3.96 -19.45
C GLU A 627 14.06 -5.05 -18.39
N VAL A 628 14.03 -4.67 -17.07
CA VAL A 628 13.78 -5.60 -15.96
C VAL A 628 12.75 -4.99 -15.01
N THR A 629 11.68 -5.73 -14.75
CA THR A 629 10.63 -5.35 -13.80
C THR A 629 10.82 -6.13 -12.50
N VAL A 630 10.98 -5.42 -11.39
CA VAL A 630 11.00 -6.02 -10.04
C VAL A 630 9.58 -6.11 -9.52
N ARG A 631 9.13 -7.32 -9.17
CA ARG A 631 7.80 -7.57 -8.66
C ARG A 631 7.82 -8.28 -7.33
N VAL A 632 7.28 -7.66 -6.31
CA VAL A 632 7.10 -8.29 -5.00
C VAL A 632 5.78 -9.06 -4.99
N ILE A 633 5.85 -10.40 -5.07
CA ILE A 633 4.69 -11.29 -5.11
C ILE A 633 4.00 -11.35 -3.74
N HIS A 634 4.80 -11.43 -2.67
CA HIS A 634 4.29 -11.53 -1.31
C HIS A 634 5.17 -10.75 -0.33
N GLY A 635 4.51 -9.99 0.55
CA GLY A 635 5.15 -9.31 1.67
C GLY A 635 4.51 -9.74 2.99
N GLY A 636 5.31 -10.01 4.01
CA GLY A 636 4.76 -10.41 5.30
C GLY A 636 5.71 -10.19 6.46
N VAL A 637 5.13 -10.12 7.65
CA VAL A 637 5.85 -9.88 8.92
C VAL A 637 6.19 -11.21 9.59
N GLY A 638 7.39 -11.28 10.16
CA GLY A 638 7.87 -12.41 10.95
C GLY A 638 8.90 -13.29 10.26
N ALA A 639 9.22 -14.44 10.85
CA ALA A 639 10.21 -15.38 10.33
C ALA A 639 9.78 -15.99 8.98
N ILE A 640 10.75 -16.37 8.15
CA ILE A 640 10.50 -17.08 6.90
C ILE A 640 10.05 -18.50 7.22
N ASN A 641 8.91 -18.91 6.69
CA ASN A 641 8.26 -20.19 6.93
C ASN A 641 8.42 -21.12 5.71
N GLU A 642 8.12 -22.39 5.89
CA GLU A 642 8.12 -23.38 4.80
C GLU A 642 7.14 -23.03 3.67
N SER A 643 5.99 -22.42 4.00
CA SER A 643 5.01 -21.94 3.01
C SER A 643 5.58 -20.86 2.09
N ASP A 644 6.42 -19.97 2.63
CA ASP A 644 7.09 -18.92 1.85
C ASP A 644 8.09 -19.53 0.86
N VAL A 645 8.81 -20.57 1.30
CA VAL A 645 9.75 -21.32 0.45
C VAL A 645 9.01 -22.05 -0.67
N MET A 646 7.86 -22.68 -0.37
CA MET A 646 7.02 -23.31 -1.39
C MET A 646 6.50 -22.30 -2.42
N LEU A 647 6.08 -21.12 -1.96
CA LEU A 647 5.64 -20.04 -2.84
C LEU A 647 6.79 -19.57 -3.73
N ALA A 648 7.98 -19.36 -3.16
CA ALA A 648 9.17 -18.98 -3.90
C ALA A 648 9.57 -20.03 -4.97
N ALA A 649 9.56 -21.30 -4.61
CA ALA A 649 9.86 -22.39 -5.54
C ALA A 649 8.87 -22.48 -6.70
N SER A 650 7.57 -22.24 -6.44
CA SER A 650 6.53 -22.28 -7.48
C SER A 650 6.54 -21.08 -8.42
N SER A 651 6.99 -19.93 -7.93
CA SER A 651 7.03 -18.66 -8.68
C SER A 651 8.42 -18.28 -9.20
N GLY A 652 9.46 -19.08 -8.89
CA GLY A 652 10.85 -18.76 -9.22
C GLY A 652 11.37 -17.50 -8.53
N ALA A 653 10.80 -17.16 -7.36
CA ALA A 653 11.11 -15.94 -6.65
C ALA A 653 12.28 -16.10 -5.67
N ILE A 654 13.03 -15.02 -5.45
CA ILE A 654 14.06 -14.93 -4.41
C ILE A 654 13.42 -14.45 -3.11
N ILE A 655 13.79 -15.03 -1.98
CA ILE A 655 13.31 -14.61 -0.67
C ILE A 655 14.27 -13.59 -0.07
N VAL A 656 13.76 -12.40 0.19
CA VAL A 656 14.46 -11.29 0.87
C VAL A 656 13.98 -11.23 2.32
N GLY A 657 14.88 -11.53 3.26
CA GLY A 657 14.62 -11.44 4.68
C GLY A 657 15.29 -10.19 5.29
N PHE A 658 14.48 -9.23 5.77
CA PHE A 658 14.98 -8.03 6.40
C PHE A 658 14.87 -8.13 7.93
N ASN A 659 16.00 -8.14 8.60
CA ASN A 659 16.13 -8.31 10.07
C ASN A 659 15.44 -9.56 10.65
N VAL A 660 15.13 -10.56 9.82
CA VAL A 660 14.50 -11.84 10.20
C VAL A 660 15.41 -13.03 9.90
N ARG A 661 15.05 -14.19 10.42
CA ARG A 661 15.76 -15.44 10.18
C ARG A 661 14.78 -16.53 9.75
N PRO A 662 15.19 -17.46 8.87
CA PRO A 662 14.34 -18.59 8.49
C PRO A 662 14.19 -19.57 9.66
N ASP A 663 13.03 -20.20 9.74
CA ASP A 663 12.83 -21.36 10.61
C ASP A 663 13.63 -22.57 10.10
N ALA A 664 13.86 -23.57 10.95
CA ALA A 664 14.63 -24.76 10.58
C ALA A 664 14.00 -25.48 9.37
N ALA A 665 12.68 -25.65 9.35
CA ALA A 665 11.95 -26.26 8.24
C ALA A 665 12.09 -25.47 6.93
N ALA A 666 12.04 -24.14 7.01
CA ALA A 666 12.23 -23.25 5.85
C ALA A 666 13.64 -23.35 5.28
N ARG A 667 14.66 -23.43 6.15
CA ARG A 667 16.06 -23.60 5.72
C ARG A 667 16.28 -24.92 4.99
N ASP A 668 15.80 -26.02 5.57
CA ASP A 668 15.90 -27.34 4.95
C ASP A 668 15.07 -27.44 3.67
N GLY A 669 13.90 -26.75 3.64
CA GLY A 669 13.05 -26.64 2.47
C GLY A 669 13.72 -25.91 1.32
N ALA A 670 14.36 -24.78 1.59
CA ALA A 670 15.07 -23.98 0.60
C ALA A 670 16.24 -24.72 -0.06
N VAL A 671 17.02 -25.46 0.74
CA VAL A 671 18.10 -26.32 0.21
C VAL A 671 17.53 -27.42 -0.70
N ARG A 672 16.41 -28.04 -0.30
CA ARG A 672 15.77 -29.12 -1.10
C ARG A 672 15.19 -28.61 -2.42
N GLN A 673 14.62 -27.39 -2.41
CA GLN A 673 13.93 -26.78 -3.56
C GLN A 673 14.81 -25.82 -4.34
N ASN A 674 16.09 -25.67 -3.93
CA ASN A 674 17.06 -24.73 -4.54
C ASN A 674 16.54 -23.29 -4.63
N VAL A 675 15.90 -22.80 -3.55
CA VAL A 675 15.42 -21.44 -3.44
C VAL A 675 16.49 -20.56 -2.83
N ASP A 676 16.80 -19.44 -3.48
CA ASP A 676 17.75 -18.45 -2.95
C ASP A 676 17.09 -17.60 -1.86
N MET A 677 17.78 -17.47 -0.72
CA MET A 677 17.32 -16.69 0.44
C MET A 677 18.43 -15.73 0.86
N ARG A 678 18.16 -14.44 0.77
CA ARG A 678 19.08 -13.35 1.15
C ARG A 678 18.61 -12.66 2.42
N MET A 679 19.54 -12.47 3.38
CA MET A 679 19.25 -11.93 4.70
C MET A 679 20.00 -10.64 4.94
N TYR A 680 19.25 -9.54 5.08
CA TYR A 680 19.81 -8.21 5.28
C TYR A 680 19.47 -7.65 6.66
N ARG A 681 20.29 -6.74 7.15
CA ARG A 681 20.04 -5.94 8.36
C ARG A 681 19.96 -4.46 8.05
N VAL A 682 20.59 -4.04 6.97
CA VAL A 682 20.64 -2.65 6.49
C VAL A 682 19.96 -2.61 5.13
N ILE A 683 19.09 -1.64 4.90
CA ILE A 683 18.28 -1.55 3.67
C ILE A 683 19.16 -1.26 2.44
N TYR A 684 20.27 -0.54 2.61
CA TYR A 684 21.20 -0.24 1.52
C TYR A 684 21.80 -1.52 0.93
N ASP A 685 22.28 -2.43 1.77
CA ASP A 685 22.84 -3.72 1.33
C ASP A 685 21.82 -4.51 0.49
N CYS A 686 20.54 -4.43 0.87
CA CYS A 686 19.46 -5.10 0.13
C CYS A 686 19.25 -4.47 -1.25
N ILE A 687 19.22 -3.14 -1.32
CA ILE A 687 19.01 -2.39 -2.57
C ILE A 687 20.17 -2.65 -3.52
N ASP A 688 21.41 -2.50 -3.04
CA ASP A 688 22.62 -2.64 -3.85
C ASP A 688 22.77 -4.06 -4.43
N GLU A 689 22.47 -5.11 -3.62
CA GLU A 689 22.57 -6.50 -4.09
C GLU A 689 21.47 -6.84 -5.12
N ILE A 690 20.23 -6.34 -4.94
CA ILE A 690 19.17 -6.54 -5.92
C ILE A 690 19.44 -5.74 -7.20
N GLU A 691 19.99 -4.53 -7.11
CA GLU A 691 20.42 -3.76 -8.28
C GLU A 691 21.54 -4.48 -9.05
N ALA A 692 22.51 -5.06 -8.34
CA ALA A 692 23.55 -5.87 -8.94
C ALA A 692 22.98 -7.14 -9.62
N ALA A 693 21.99 -7.79 -9.00
CA ALA A 693 21.29 -8.92 -9.59
C ALA A 693 20.53 -8.54 -10.86
N MET A 694 19.85 -7.39 -10.87
CA MET A 694 19.18 -6.86 -12.05
C MET A 694 20.18 -6.58 -13.18
N LYS A 695 21.33 -5.94 -12.89
CA LYS A 695 22.40 -5.70 -13.87
C LYS A 695 22.91 -7.00 -14.47
N GLY A 696 23.06 -8.06 -13.67
CA GLY A 696 23.43 -9.40 -14.14
C GLY A 696 22.38 -10.08 -15.04
N MET A 697 21.12 -9.69 -14.94
CA MET A 697 20.04 -10.18 -15.80
C MET A 697 19.99 -9.46 -17.16
N LEU A 698 20.59 -8.28 -17.31
CA LEU A 698 20.56 -7.51 -18.56
C LEU A 698 21.33 -8.25 -19.66
N ALA A 699 20.87 -8.10 -20.91
CA ALA A 699 21.65 -8.59 -22.05
C ALA A 699 22.91 -7.72 -22.20
N PRO A 700 24.07 -8.32 -22.57
CA PRO A 700 25.27 -7.53 -22.79
C PRO A 700 25.05 -6.52 -23.92
N LYS A 701 25.47 -5.29 -23.72
CA LYS A 701 25.51 -4.28 -24.79
C LYS A 701 26.84 -4.42 -25.53
N TYR A 702 26.74 -4.54 -26.85
CA TYR A 702 27.90 -4.59 -27.72
C TYR A 702 28.12 -3.21 -28.30
N ARG A 703 29.39 -2.76 -28.34
CA ARG A 703 29.84 -1.61 -29.07
C ARG A 703 30.66 -2.06 -30.26
N GLU A 704 30.37 -1.50 -31.40
CA GLU A 704 31.19 -1.68 -32.56
C GLU A 704 32.50 -0.93 -32.41
N VAL A 705 33.61 -1.62 -32.56
CA VAL A 705 34.96 -1.05 -32.50
C VAL A 705 35.65 -1.34 -33.85
N VAL A 706 35.98 -0.30 -34.58
CA VAL A 706 36.74 -0.42 -35.82
C VAL A 706 38.17 -0.78 -35.50
N LEU A 707 38.66 -1.85 -36.07
CA LEU A 707 40.02 -2.37 -35.88
C LEU A 707 41.03 -1.82 -36.85
N GLY A 708 40.61 -1.47 -38.08
CA GLY A 708 41.46 -0.93 -39.11
C GLY A 708 40.81 -0.97 -40.49
N HIS A 709 41.46 -0.30 -41.45
CA HIS A 709 41.02 -0.20 -42.83
C HIS A 709 42.05 -0.79 -43.77
N ALA A 710 41.60 -1.47 -44.85
CA ALA A 710 42.45 -2.00 -45.88
C ALA A 710 41.91 -1.62 -47.26
N GLU A 711 42.74 -1.09 -48.09
CA GLU A 711 42.45 -0.74 -49.49
C GLU A 711 42.67 -1.93 -50.42
N VAL A 712 41.69 -2.24 -51.25
CA VAL A 712 41.79 -3.30 -52.28
C VAL A 712 42.61 -2.77 -53.45
N ARG A 713 43.83 -3.32 -53.63
CA ARG A 713 44.71 -2.95 -54.71
C ARG A 713 44.60 -3.82 -55.98
N GLN A 714 44.28 -5.12 -55.78
CA GLN A 714 44.10 -6.10 -56.83
C GLN A 714 43.05 -7.12 -56.51
N THR A 715 42.31 -7.63 -57.45
CA THR A 715 41.34 -8.67 -57.30
C THR A 715 41.68 -9.92 -58.07
N TYR A 716 41.59 -11.11 -57.43
CA TYR A 716 41.87 -12.43 -58.03
C TYR A 716 40.66 -13.30 -58.01
N LYS A 717 40.15 -13.76 -59.13
CA LYS A 717 39.04 -14.73 -59.16
C LYS A 717 39.55 -16.15 -59.15
N VAL A 718 39.27 -16.86 -58.05
CA VAL A 718 39.66 -18.26 -57.85
C VAL A 718 38.41 -19.11 -57.87
N SER A 719 38.35 -20.08 -58.80
CA SER A 719 37.12 -20.89 -59.01
C SER A 719 36.67 -21.73 -57.79
N SER A 720 37.54 -22.02 -56.85
CA SER A 720 37.24 -22.82 -55.64
C SER A 720 36.91 -22.01 -54.42
N VAL A 721 37.22 -20.70 -54.34
CA VAL A 721 37.16 -19.88 -53.16
C VAL A 721 36.40 -18.58 -53.39
N GLY A 722 36.12 -18.20 -54.63
CA GLY A 722 35.50 -16.92 -55.02
C GLY A 722 36.53 -15.82 -55.33
N THR A 723 36.15 -14.57 -55.12
CA THR A 723 37.03 -13.42 -55.34
C THR A 723 37.93 -13.21 -54.13
N VAL A 724 39.24 -13.27 -54.33
CA VAL A 724 40.26 -12.92 -53.36
C VAL A 724 40.68 -11.48 -53.58
N ALA A 725 40.54 -10.66 -52.56
CA ALA A 725 41.00 -9.27 -52.58
C ALA A 725 42.44 -9.19 -52.05
N GLY A 726 43.35 -8.68 -52.89
CA GLY A 726 44.69 -8.29 -52.46
C GLY A 726 44.64 -6.86 -51.91
N CYS A 727 44.74 -6.76 -50.62
CA CYS A 727 44.55 -5.53 -49.87
C CYS A 727 45.85 -5.07 -49.24
N TYR A 728 45.93 -3.75 -49.03
CA TYR A 728 46.97 -3.08 -48.24
C TYR A 728 46.36 -2.43 -47.04
N VAL A 729 46.80 -2.77 -45.82
CA VAL A 729 46.28 -2.22 -44.56
C VAL A 729 46.77 -0.80 -44.38
N GLN A 730 45.84 0.18 -44.41
CA GLN A 730 46.14 1.60 -44.34
C GLN A 730 46.32 2.07 -42.90
N ASP A 731 45.48 1.54 -41.97
CA ASP A 731 45.57 1.84 -40.57
C ASP A 731 45.10 0.64 -39.73
N GLY A 732 45.53 0.64 -38.44
CA GLY A 732 45.14 -0.36 -37.49
C GLY A 732 45.60 -1.79 -37.80
N LYS A 733 44.70 -2.78 -37.63
CA LYS A 733 44.97 -4.21 -37.89
C LYS A 733 43.71 -4.94 -38.36
N ILE A 734 43.91 -5.92 -39.19
CA ILE A 734 42.83 -6.85 -39.61
C ILE A 734 43.05 -8.20 -38.91
N VAL A 735 42.04 -8.69 -38.21
CA VAL A 735 42.06 -9.97 -37.50
C VAL A 735 41.17 -10.95 -38.24
N ARG A 736 41.57 -12.23 -38.35
CA ARG A 736 40.79 -13.24 -39.05
C ARG A 736 39.36 -13.46 -38.51
N SER A 737 39.12 -13.19 -37.24
CA SER A 737 37.80 -13.36 -36.58
C SER A 737 36.93 -12.11 -36.62
N CYS A 738 37.37 -11.03 -37.27
CA CYS A 738 36.59 -9.81 -37.31
C CYS A 738 35.49 -9.85 -38.40
N SER A 739 34.45 -9.02 -38.21
CA SER A 739 33.51 -8.71 -39.25
C SER A 739 34.09 -7.60 -40.14
N VAL A 740 33.73 -7.62 -41.41
CA VAL A 740 34.25 -6.63 -42.35
C VAL A 740 33.12 -5.99 -43.15
N ARG A 741 33.32 -4.76 -43.48
CA ARG A 741 32.43 -3.92 -44.27
C ARG A 741 33.15 -3.47 -45.53
N VAL A 742 32.56 -3.76 -46.70
CA VAL A 742 33.11 -3.31 -47.97
C VAL A 742 32.52 -1.95 -48.33
N VAL A 743 33.35 -0.93 -48.39
CA VAL A 743 32.97 0.45 -48.67
C VAL A 743 33.49 0.83 -50.06
N ARG A 744 32.58 1.27 -50.91
CA ARG A 744 32.88 1.79 -52.25
C ARG A 744 32.39 3.21 -52.42
N ASP A 745 33.26 4.14 -52.76
CA ASP A 745 32.94 5.58 -52.89
C ASP A 745 32.26 6.16 -51.65
N GLY A 746 32.63 5.67 -50.43
CA GLY A 746 32.06 6.11 -49.18
C GLY A 746 30.69 5.45 -48.82
N ILE A 747 30.24 4.49 -49.63
CA ILE A 747 28.96 3.78 -49.37
C ILE A 747 29.24 2.31 -48.99
N VAL A 748 28.63 1.83 -47.90
CA VAL A 748 28.72 0.42 -47.50
C VAL A 748 27.91 -0.42 -48.48
N ILE A 749 28.59 -1.33 -49.19
CA ILE A 749 27.95 -2.23 -50.15
C ILE A 749 27.62 -3.57 -49.56
N HIS A 750 28.48 -4.10 -48.68
CA HIS A 750 28.28 -5.38 -48.05
C HIS A 750 28.92 -5.43 -46.66
N GLU A 751 28.26 -6.16 -45.75
CA GLU A 751 28.77 -6.45 -44.42
C GLU A 751 28.73 -7.97 -44.20
N GLY A 752 29.81 -8.53 -43.68
CA GLY A 752 29.94 -9.97 -43.49
C GLY A 752 31.20 -10.35 -42.72
N SER A 753 31.40 -11.64 -42.51
CA SER A 753 32.58 -12.17 -41.83
C SER A 753 33.70 -12.48 -42.85
N LEU A 754 34.96 -12.43 -42.39
CA LEU A 754 36.09 -12.85 -43.20
C LEU A 754 36.09 -14.37 -43.37
N ALA A 755 36.02 -14.87 -44.61
CA ALA A 755 36.18 -16.30 -44.91
C ALA A 755 37.64 -16.76 -44.80
N SER A 756 38.61 -15.94 -45.28
CA SER A 756 40.02 -16.21 -45.11
C SER A 756 40.84 -14.91 -45.02
N LEU A 757 41.94 -14.98 -44.25
CA LEU A 757 42.95 -13.93 -44.20
C LEU A 757 44.34 -14.60 -44.44
N LYS A 758 45.03 -14.16 -45.48
CA LYS A 758 46.35 -14.71 -45.86
C LYS A 758 47.37 -13.62 -46.04
N ARG A 759 48.65 -13.93 -45.73
CA ARG A 759 49.77 -13.10 -46.11
C ARG A 759 50.71 -13.89 -47.03
N PHE A 760 50.83 -13.47 -48.26
CA PHE A 760 51.42 -14.21 -49.36
C PHE A 760 50.68 -15.58 -49.55
N LYS A 761 51.27 -16.69 -49.10
CA LYS A 761 50.68 -18.04 -49.22
C LYS A 761 50.23 -18.64 -47.89
N ASP A 762 50.61 -18.00 -46.79
CA ASP A 762 50.37 -18.51 -45.45
C ASP A 762 49.11 -17.91 -44.80
N ASP A 763 48.34 -18.70 -44.08
CA ASP A 763 47.20 -18.23 -43.31
C ASP A 763 47.68 -17.36 -42.14
N ALA A 764 47.21 -16.11 -42.06
CA ALA A 764 47.54 -15.19 -41.00
C ALA A 764 46.38 -15.09 -39.99
N ARG A 765 46.72 -14.97 -38.71
CA ARG A 765 45.73 -14.68 -37.65
C ARG A 765 45.38 -13.20 -37.58
N GLU A 766 46.38 -12.34 -37.79
CA GLU A 766 46.24 -10.88 -37.85
C GLU A 766 47.28 -10.30 -38.82
N VAL A 767 46.93 -9.19 -39.42
CA VAL A 767 47.83 -8.39 -40.29
C VAL A 767 47.81 -6.95 -39.79
N ALA A 768 48.97 -6.39 -39.47
CA ALA A 768 49.13 -5.03 -38.96
C ALA A 768 49.19 -4.00 -40.10
N GLU A 769 49.16 -2.75 -39.76
CA GLU A 769 49.30 -1.58 -40.60
C GLU A 769 50.56 -1.66 -41.47
N ASN A 770 50.47 -1.14 -42.72
CA ASN A 770 51.55 -1.10 -43.70
C ASN A 770 51.94 -2.49 -44.25
N TYR A 771 51.14 -3.53 -44.07
CA TYR A 771 51.37 -4.81 -44.69
C TYR A 771 50.31 -5.19 -45.73
N GLU A 772 50.71 -5.96 -46.72
CA GLU A 772 49.83 -6.52 -47.72
C GLU A 772 49.19 -7.81 -47.20
N CYS A 773 47.92 -8.03 -47.52
CA CYS A 773 47.18 -9.22 -47.23
C CYS A 773 46.22 -9.63 -48.33
N GLY A 774 45.91 -10.90 -48.40
CA GLY A 774 44.85 -11.46 -49.23
C GLY A 774 43.67 -11.87 -48.37
N LEU A 775 42.51 -11.35 -48.66
CA LEU A 775 41.31 -11.67 -47.89
C LEU A 775 40.14 -12.07 -48.79
N THR A 776 39.23 -12.86 -48.23
CA THR A 776 37.95 -13.18 -48.89
C THR A 776 36.83 -12.90 -47.92
N VAL A 777 35.76 -12.30 -48.42
CA VAL A 777 34.54 -11.99 -47.61
C VAL A 777 33.54 -13.13 -47.85
N GLU A 778 32.90 -13.59 -46.83
CA GLU A 778 31.92 -14.67 -46.90
C GLU A 778 30.71 -14.23 -47.74
N LYS A 779 30.30 -15.09 -48.70
CA LYS A 779 29.11 -14.87 -49.58
C LYS A 779 29.13 -13.60 -50.44
N PHE A 780 30.27 -12.92 -50.57
CA PHE A 780 30.38 -11.73 -51.42
C PHE A 780 31.55 -11.82 -52.40
N ASN A 781 31.25 -11.67 -53.67
CA ASN A 781 32.20 -11.83 -54.78
C ASN A 781 32.42 -10.58 -55.64
N ASP A 782 31.65 -9.51 -55.45
CA ASP A 782 31.73 -8.27 -56.23
C ASP A 782 32.67 -7.22 -55.60
N ILE A 783 33.87 -7.66 -55.21
CA ILE A 783 34.93 -6.78 -54.71
C ILE A 783 35.68 -6.21 -55.90
N LYS A 784 35.94 -4.91 -55.92
CA LYS A 784 36.63 -4.18 -56.99
C LYS A 784 37.88 -3.49 -56.46
N GLU A 785 38.76 -3.15 -57.34
CA GLU A 785 39.96 -2.36 -57.06
C GLU A 785 39.54 -0.97 -56.61
N GLY A 786 40.11 -0.46 -55.54
CA GLY A 786 39.75 0.82 -54.90
C GLY A 786 38.69 0.72 -53.81
N ASP A 787 38.09 -0.47 -53.57
CA ASP A 787 37.19 -0.65 -52.41
C ASP A 787 37.99 -0.58 -51.10
N ILE A 788 37.39 0.01 -50.06
CA ILE A 788 37.97 0.03 -48.71
C ILE A 788 37.28 -1.06 -47.89
N ILE A 789 38.05 -1.91 -47.24
CA ILE A 789 37.55 -2.92 -46.33
C ILE A 789 37.80 -2.45 -44.91
N GLU A 790 36.74 -2.10 -44.23
CA GLU A 790 36.73 -1.70 -42.82
C GLU A 790 36.56 -2.96 -41.97
N ALA A 791 37.52 -3.24 -41.13
CA ALA A 791 37.46 -4.37 -40.18
C ALA A 791 36.95 -3.88 -38.82
N PHE A 792 35.92 -4.53 -38.27
CA PHE A 792 35.35 -4.17 -36.97
C PHE A 792 35.06 -5.42 -36.14
N THR A 793 34.96 -5.22 -34.83
CA THR A 793 34.54 -6.25 -33.86
C THR A 793 33.53 -5.67 -32.92
N MET A 794 32.65 -6.57 -32.39
CA MET A 794 31.70 -6.19 -31.36
C MET A 794 32.34 -6.48 -29.98
N GLU A 795 32.67 -5.43 -29.25
CA GLU A 795 33.15 -5.54 -27.87
C GLU A 795 32.01 -5.39 -26.89
N GLU A 796 32.01 -6.28 -25.90
CA GLU A 796 31.04 -6.21 -24.79
C GLU A 796 31.39 -5.06 -23.85
N ILE A 797 30.46 -4.15 -23.64
CA ILE A 797 30.61 -3.05 -22.70
C ILE A 797 30.14 -3.53 -21.33
N PRO A 798 31.00 -3.53 -20.30
CA PRO A 798 30.55 -3.79 -18.94
C PRO A 798 29.57 -2.70 -18.52
N ARG A 799 28.42 -3.10 -18.00
CA ARG A 799 27.35 -2.19 -17.50
C ARG A 799 27.49 -1.90 -16.02
#